data_ebd55f877dffa63fb2ff92c89052a0b9
#
_entry.id   ebd55f877dffa63fb2ff92c89052a0b9
#
_cell.length_a   1.000
_cell.length_b   1.000
_cell.length_c   1.000
_cell.angle_alpha   90.00
_cell.angle_beta   90.00
_cell.angle_gamma   90.00
#
_symmetry.space_group_name_H-M   'P 1'
#
loop_
_entity.id
_entity.type
_entity.pdbx_description
1 polymer ?
#
loop_
_entity_poly.entity_id
_entity_poly.type
_entity_poly.pdbx_seq_one_letter_code
_entity_poly.pdbx_strand_id
1 'polypeptide(L)'
;MIIPVYDTVILPDVDYQLGISDLTDDEKSRIKIDNNRVLLMPLKESKERTSLTMEDFYGLGVEAEVLELRETPKGTRIHAQTREKVRLIDLNVGDTLLEGSFESLEEVSDITVKAEQNLLEDLKKTTTEIATHIQGGELAIQYIKGIHSINEYGAAFCQFFDMSQDEKYHLLSTDSLKERGLLIEEALRKFKGSIDLQLDLDKRYNETEGVTYKRQAIRKQMGMLQKELESMDPNSASEEDEYRKKIEAADMPEEARKEADRALHRYLESQPTDPERSVLENYLDFMTSLKWKLDPTPVPDLANARKILDRDHYGLKKVKDRIIQQIAVMTLKKSQSGSILLLVGAPGTGKTSMGKSIAEALGRKYVRISLGGVRDEAEIRGHRRTYVGAMPGRIMEGIKRSGSMNPVVVLDEVDKLAQSFQGDPASALLEVLDPEQNNTFTDHYLNVPYDLSNVFFICTANSYDTIPGPLLDRMEVIQLPGYTPFEKLQIAKQYLMPRAMEDAGITKKQLHISQGAMKKIIDSYTMEAGVRGLKKQLDILCRHAATEIVEKGDDQILSVKEADLGKYLGNKPIPHDRILKPSTREGVVTGLAWTQAGGEILFIETSVMPGNGKIIITGQLGDVMKESAEIALSLLKSSFLNKKLDFSDKDIHIHVPEGAVPKDGPSAGVTLFTALVSLVTGKRVDPHLAMTGEISLRGQVLPIGGLPEKLMAAQRAGVRKVLIPKDNVRDLEDVPKEVTSSLEIVPVDTVGDVIHEALGISLPRLNRPLFDIADETAKSRTEEKERESSKDSTENLSGKKASVQETGKKAGKKTWR
;
A
#
# COMPACT_ATOMS: atom_id res chain seq x y z
N MET A 1 -26.55 20.20 29.87
CA MET A 1 -27.39 19.35 29.02
C MET A 1 -26.90 19.41 27.60
N ILE A 2 -26.90 18.26 26.84
CA ILE A 2 -26.44 18.18 25.45
C ILE A 2 -27.64 18.06 24.51
N ILE A 3 -27.65 18.86 23.46
CA ILE A 3 -28.59 18.75 22.33
C ILE A 3 -27.82 18.29 21.09
N PRO A 4 -28.04 17.06 20.61
CA PRO A 4 -27.43 16.56 19.39
C PRO A 4 -28.00 17.27 18.17
N VAL A 5 -27.14 17.68 17.25
CA VAL A 5 -27.52 18.37 16.01
C VAL A 5 -26.90 17.65 14.82
N TYR A 6 -27.70 17.41 13.79
CA TYR A 6 -27.27 16.76 12.57
C TYR A 6 -27.59 17.62 11.35
N ASP A 7 -26.76 17.59 10.34
CA ASP A 7 -26.93 18.29 9.05
C ASP A 7 -27.09 19.83 9.16
N THR A 8 -26.52 20.42 10.21
CA THR A 8 -26.59 21.85 10.46
C THR A 8 -25.19 22.39 10.80
N VAL A 9 -24.81 23.52 10.19
CA VAL A 9 -23.58 24.24 10.56
C VAL A 9 -23.80 24.99 11.84
N ILE A 10 -23.02 24.69 12.88
CA ILE A 10 -23.07 25.35 14.19
C ILE A 10 -21.76 26.11 14.38
N LEU A 11 -21.85 27.39 14.68
CA LEU A 11 -20.70 28.27 14.88
C LEU A 11 -20.90 29.13 16.13
N PRO A 12 -19.84 29.62 16.78
CA PRO A 12 -19.94 30.52 17.91
C PRO A 12 -20.49 31.91 17.55
N ASP A 13 -21.04 32.62 18.52
CA ASP A 13 -21.55 33.96 18.41
C ASP A 13 -22.65 34.18 17.35
N VAL A 14 -23.53 33.18 17.21
CA VAL A 14 -24.62 33.20 16.24
C VAL A 14 -25.96 32.97 16.89
N ASP A 15 -26.98 33.62 16.39
CA ASP A 15 -28.36 33.45 16.77
C ASP A 15 -29.05 32.38 15.89
N TYR A 16 -29.48 31.28 16.51
CA TYR A 16 -30.05 30.12 15.84
C TYR A 16 -31.53 29.89 16.15
N GLN A 17 -32.26 29.47 15.11
CA GLN A 17 -33.58 28.91 15.25
C GLN A 17 -33.56 27.43 14.83
N LEU A 18 -33.37 26.56 15.80
CA LEU A 18 -33.27 25.11 15.58
C LEU A 18 -34.63 24.42 15.79
N GLY A 19 -35.02 23.56 14.86
CA GLY A 19 -36.18 22.69 15.00
C GLY A 19 -35.76 21.32 15.53
N ILE A 20 -36.25 20.92 16.70
CA ILE A 20 -35.93 19.62 17.31
C ILE A 20 -37.22 18.83 17.45
N SER A 21 -37.29 17.67 16.78
CA SER A 21 -38.51 16.84 16.73
C SER A 21 -38.87 16.20 18.07
N ASP A 22 -37.87 15.85 18.90
CA ASP A 22 -38.02 14.90 20.00
C ASP A 22 -37.55 15.45 21.36
N LEU A 23 -37.75 16.74 21.63
CA LEU A 23 -37.38 17.35 22.93
C LEU A 23 -38.41 16.93 23.99
N THR A 24 -37.97 16.21 25.00
CA THR A 24 -38.82 15.73 26.10
C THR A 24 -39.21 16.85 27.08
N ASP A 25 -40.24 16.67 27.85
CA ASP A 25 -40.65 17.64 28.86
C ASP A 25 -39.62 17.74 30.01
N ASP A 26 -38.89 16.67 30.29
CA ASP A 26 -37.79 16.66 31.25
C ASP A 26 -36.63 17.53 30.78
N GLU A 27 -36.27 17.44 29.49
CA GLU A 27 -35.26 18.27 28.87
C GLU A 27 -35.62 19.76 28.86
N LYS A 28 -36.89 20.09 28.51
CA LYS A 28 -37.38 21.46 28.59
C LYS A 28 -37.30 22.03 30.02
N SER A 29 -37.60 21.17 31.03
CA SER A 29 -37.49 21.56 32.45
C SER A 29 -36.05 21.70 32.84
N ARG A 30 -35.15 20.86 32.37
CA ARG A 30 -33.72 20.89 32.64
C ARG A 30 -33.03 22.14 32.07
N ILE A 31 -33.40 22.55 30.87
CA ILE A 31 -32.90 23.80 30.26
C ILE A 31 -33.13 24.99 31.19
N LYS A 32 -34.32 25.10 31.79
CA LYS A 32 -34.64 26.17 32.73
C LYS A 32 -33.84 26.10 34.02
N ILE A 33 -33.55 24.91 34.54
CA ILE A 33 -32.73 24.68 35.73
C ILE A 33 -31.26 25.07 35.46
N ASP A 34 -30.73 24.77 34.31
CA ASP A 34 -29.34 25.05 33.91
C ASP A 34 -29.14 26.49 33.38
N ASN A 35 -29.94 27.46 33.87
CA ASN A 35 -29.90 28.87 33.47
C ASN A 35 -30.05 29.07 31.96
N ASN A 36 -30.87 28.29 31.30
CA ASN A 36 -31.09 28.26 29.85
C ASN A 36 -29.85 27.91 29.01
N ARG A 37 -28.83 27.27 29.58
CA ARG A 37 -27.62 26.87 28.88
C ARG A 37 -27.69 25.44 28.38
N VAL A 38 -27.28 25.23 27.14
CA VAL A 38 -27.20 23.94 26.48
C VAL A 38 -25.93 23.80 25.66
N LEU A 39 -25.51 22.57 25.41
CA LEU A 39 -24.41 22.28 24.50
C LEU A 39 -24.98 21.75 23.18
N LEU A 40 -24.75 22.46 22.11
CA LEU A 40 -25.07 22.00 20.76
C LEU A 40 -23.91 21.16 20.25
N MET A 41 -24.13 19.85 20.05
CA MET A 41 -23.09 18.91 19.67
C MET A 41 -23.41 18.28 18.32
N PRO A 42 -22.53 18.44 17.30
CA PRO A 42 -22.73 17.84 15.98
C PRO A 42 -22.53 16.32 16.01
N LEU A 43 -23.45 15.60 15.36
CA LEU A 43 -23.41 14.16 15.13
C LEU A 43 -22.70 13.84 13.81
N LYS A 44 -22.01 12.71 13.77
CA LYS A 44 -21.40 12.17 12.53
C LYS A 44 -22.47 11.59 11.60
N GLU A 45 -23.46 10.91 12.17
CA GLU A 45 -24.57 10.29 11.44
C GLU A 45 -25.89 10.55 12.20
N SER A 46 -27.01 10.50 11.48
CA SER A 46 -28.33 10.60 12.12
C SER A 46 -28.65 9.30 12.87
N LYS A 47 -28.77 9.40 14.19
CA LYS A 47 -29.13 8.28 15.09
C LYS A 47 -30.19 8.66 16.08
N GLU A 48 -30.92 7.67 16.59
CA GLU A 48 -31.89 7.84 17.68
C GLU A 48 -31.15 8.20 18.99
N ARG A 49 -31.68 9.13 19.75
CA ARG A 49 -31.07 9.68 20.97
C ARG A 49 -30.70 8.62 22.01
N THR A 50 -31.53 7.58 22.17
CA THR A 50 -31.32 6.51 23.13
C THR A 50 -30.18 5.55 22.79
N SER A 51 -29.67 5.62 21.56
CA SER A 51 -28.58 4.77 21.05
C SER A 51 -27.25 5.52 20.88
N LEU A 52 -27.20 6.79 21.28
CA LEU A 52 -26.00 7.63 21.11
C LEU A 52 -24.89 7.22 22.07
N THR A 53 -23.67 7.21 21.57
CA THR A 53 -22.42 7.01 22.30
C THR A 53 -21.48 8.18 22.07
N MET A 54 -20.39 8.27 22.85
CA MET A 54 -19.36 9.30 22.65
C MET A 54 -18.76 9.28 21.25
N GLU A 55 -18.66 8.10 20.61
CA GLU A 55 -18.11 7.91 19.25
C GLU A 55 -18.99 8.49 18.14
N ASP A 56 -20.28 8.67 18.39
CA ASP A 56 -21.24 9.20 17.42
C ASP A 56 -21.16 10.72 17.28
N PHE A 57 -20.54 11.39 18.25
CA PHE A 57 -20.33 12.83 18.21
C PHE A 57 -18.99 13.20 17.59
N TYR A 58 -18.94 14.36 16.96
CA TYR A 58 -17.67 15.04 16.76
C TYR A 58 -17.20 15.62 18.09
N GLY A 59 -15.89 15.70 18.29
CA GLY A 59 -15.32 16.09 19.59
C GLY A 59 -15.55 17.54 20.02
N LEU A 60 -15.99 18.40 19.11
CA LEU A 60 -16.23 19.83 19.36
C LEU A 60 -17.70 20.18 19.12
N GLY A 61 -18.21 21.11 19.95
CA GLY A 61 -19.52 21.70 19.84
C GLY A 61 -19.51 23.18 20.28
N VAL A 62 -20.68 23.71 20.56
CA VAL A 62 -20.83 25.12 20.99
C VAL A 62 -21.77 25.23 22.20
N GLU A 63 -21.39 26.00 23.21
CA GLU A 63 -22.30 26.38 24.28
C GLU A 63 -23.31 27.38 23.73
N ALA A 64 -24.58 27.20 24.06
CA ALA A 64 -25.66 28.09 23.64
C ALA A 64 -26.57 28.46 24.79
N GLU A 65 -27.05 29.69 24.79
CA GLU A 65 -28.08 30.19 25.70
C GLU A 65 -29.43 30.15 24.98
N VAL A 66 -30.37 29.40 25.52
CA VAL A 66 -31.73 29.30 24.99
C VAL A 66 -32.55 30.55 25.37
N LEU A 67 -32.89 31.33 24.37
CA LEU A 67 -33.67 32.56 24.52
C LEU A 67 -35.18 32.30 24.56
N GLU A 68 -35.65 31.36 23.71
CA GLU A 68 -37.07 31.06 23.59
C GLU A 68 -37.27 29.60 23.19
N LEU A 69 -38.33 28.98 23.76
CA LEU A 69 -38.81 27.65 23.37
C LEU A 69 -40.24 27.79 22.84
N ARG A 70 -40.49 27.41 21.59
CA ARG A 70 -41.83 27.43 21.00
C ARG A 70 -42.22 26.04 20.55
N GLU A 71 -43.38 25.58 21.01
CA GLU A 71 -43.95 24.34 20.49
C GLU A 71 -44.61 24.51 19.13
N THR A 72 -44.32 23.64 18.22
CA THR A 72 -44.91 23.61 16.87
C THR A 72 -45.48 22.23 16.56
N PRO A 73 -46.37 22.09 15.59
CA PRO A 73 -46.95 20.77 15.23
C PRO A 73 -45.91 19.76 14.73
N LYS A 74 -44.66 20.20 14.45
CA LYS A 74 -43.55 19.37 13.95
C LYS A 74 -42.41 19.18 14.97
N GLY A 75 -42.63 19.51 16.24
CA GLY A 75 -41.62 19.45 17.32
C GLY A 75 -41.40 20.80 18.00
N THR A 76 -40.39 20.91 18.83
CA THR A 76 -40.04 22.14 19.57
C THR A 76 -39.05 22.96 18.73
N ARG A 77 -39.32 24.23 18.56
CA ARG A 77 -38.38 25.19 17.97
C ARG A 77 -37.64 25.91 19.12
N ILE A 78 -36.33 25.82 19.10
CA ILE A 78 -35.43 26.45 20.03
C ILE A 78 -34.84 27.68 19.36
N HIS A 79 -35.00 28.84 20.01
CA HIS A 79 -34.26 30.04 19.68
C HIS A 79 -33.11 30.15 20.68
N ALA A 80 -31.87 30.04 20.22
CA ALA A 80 -30.68 29.98 21.06
C ALA A 80 -29.56 30.84 20.46
N GLN A 81 -28.85 31.53 21.30
CA GLN A 81 -27.66 32.29 20.97
C GLN A 81 -26.44 31.47 21.39
N THR A 82 -25.62 31.09 20.39
CA THR A 82 -24.36 30.39 20.64
C THR A 82 -23.32 31.36 21.22
N ARG A 83 -22.43 30.82 22.06
CA ARG A 83 -21.39 31.57 22.73
C ARG A 83 -20.02 31.00 22.40
N GLU A 84 -19.44 30.21 23.29
CA GLU A 84 -18.09 29.70 23.17
C GLU A 84 -18.06 28.33 22.53
N LYS A 85 -16.97 28.03 21.79
CA LYS A 85 -16.64 26.70 21.32
C LYS A 85 -16.24 25.82 22.49
N VAL A 86 -16.69 24.58 22.49
CA VAL A 86 -16.45 23.63 23.58
C VAL A 86 -15.98 22.30 23.09
N ARG A 87 -15.15 21.63 23.91
CA ARG A 87 -14.73 20.23 23.68
C ARG A 87 -15.47 19.34 24.66
N LEU A 88 -16.14 18.33 24.16
CA LEU A 88 -16.77 17.31 24.98
C LEU A 88 -15.72 16.40 25.61
N ILE A 89 -15.75 16.26 26.93
CA ILE A 89 -14.83 15.42 27.71
C ILE A 89 -15.47 14.09 28.04
N ASP A 90 -16.74 14.12 28.48
CA ASP A 90 -17.46 12.91 28.90
C ASP A 90 -18.94 13.02 28.54
N LEU A 91 -19.59 11.89 28.31
CA LEU A 91 -20.99 11.78 27.93
C LEU A 91 -21.69 10.76 28.83
N ASN A 92 -22.74 11.22 29.49
CA ASN A 92 -23.65 10.37 30.25
C ASN A 92 -25.03 10.32 29.55
N VAL A 93 -25.38 9.14 29.06
CA VAL A 93 -26.65 8.89 28.37
C VAL A 93 -27.63 8.34 29.40
N GLY A 94 -28.54 9.20 29.88
CA GLY A 94 -29.68 8.79 30.71
C GLY A 94 -30.90 8.42 29.86
N ASP A 95 -31.92 7.83 30.50
CA ASP A 95 -33.15 7.39 29.80
C ASP A 95 -33.89 8.58 29.12
N THR A 96 -33.79 9.78 29.66
CA THR A 96 -34.49 10.97 29.15
C THR A 96 -33.59 12.21 28.94
N LEU A 97 -32.33 12.17 29.38
CA LEU A 97 -31.41 13.31 29.32
C LEU A 97 -30.02 12.90 28.81
N LEU A 98 -29.45 13.76 27.97
CA LEU A 98 -28.05 13.67 27.55
C LEU A 98 -27.27 14.76 28.36
N GLU A 99 -26.36 14.29 29.18
CA GLU A 99 -25.50 15.19 29.99
C GLU A 99 -24.04 14.93 29.69
N GLY A 100 -23.18 15.93 29.83
CA GLY A 100 -21.75 15.79 29.65
C GLY A 100 -20.95 16.88 30.28
N SER A 101 -19.67 16.59 30.51
CA SER A 101 -18.68 17.59 30.93
C SER A 101 -17.92 18.11 29.69
N PHE A 102 -17.54 19.36 29.72
CA PHE A 102 -16.91 20.05 28.61
C PHE A 102 -15.81 21.03 29.07
N GLU A 103 -14.94 21.37 28.17
CA GLU A 103 -13.90 22.38 28.29
C GLU A 103 -14.15 23.49 27.28
N SER A 104 -14.19 24.75 27.72
CA SER A 104 -14.30 25.90 26.82
C SER A 104 -12.98 26.14 26.06
N LEU A 105 -13.09 26.49 24.81
CA LEU A 105 -11.96 26.76 23.92
C LEU A 105 -12.07 28.21 23.41
N GLU A 106 -10.95 28.91 23.45
CA GLU A 106 -10.88 30.29 22.91
C GLU A 106 -10.71 30.23 21.37
N GLU A 107 -11.45 31.02 20.63
CA GLU A 107 -11.26 31.24 19.20
C GLU A 107 -10.12 32.23 18.93
N VAL A 108 -9.37 31.97 17.87
CA VAL A 108 -8.27 32.87 17.45
C VAL A 108 -8.81 33.89 16.44
N SER A 109 -8.94 35.15 16.89
CA SER A 109 -9.25 36.27 16.01
C SER A 109 -7.97 36.77 15.33
N ASP A 110 -7.60 36.14 14.23
CA ASP A 110 -6.40 36.42 13.44
C ASP A 110 -6.67 37.29 12.19
N ILE A 111 -7.86 37.87 12.10
CA ILE A 111 -8.29 38.75 11.00
C ILE A 111 -8.51 40.16 11.54
N THR A 112 -8.09 41.17 10.79
CA THR A 112 -8.41 42.57 11.17
C THR A 112 -9.86 42.88 10.84
N VAL A 113 -10.53 43.73 11.67
CA VAL A 113 -11.94 44.13 11.49
C VAL A 113 -12.24 44.61 10.05
N LYS A 114 -11.29 45.34 9.45
CA LYS A 114 -11.45 45.80 8.05
C LYS A 114 -11.37 44.64 7.03
N ALA A 115 -10.51 43.64 7.25
CA ALA A 115 -10.38 42.49 6.36
C ALA A 115 -11.59 41.55 6.51
N GLU A 116 -12.10 41.37 7.70
CA GLU A 116 -13.35 40.64 7.96
C GLU A 116 -14.54 41.28 7.28
N GLN A 117 -14.69 42.59 7.38
CA GLN A 117 -15.75 43.34 6.71
C GLN A 117 -15.68 43.20 5.18
N ASN A 118 -14.48 43.29 4.59
CA ASN A 118 -14.30 43.12 3.17
C ASN A 118 -14.68 41.71 2.71
N LEU A 119 -14.23 40.68 3.43
CA LEU A 119 -14.57 39.29 3.12
C LEU A 119 -16.07 39.04 3.23
N LEU A 120 -16.71 39.57 4.29
CA LEU A 120 -18.15 39.48 4.47
C LEU A 120 -18.94 40.20 3.37
N GLU A 121 -18.47 41.36 2.93
CA GLU A 121 -19.08 42.06 1.77
C GLU A 121 -18.95 41.29 0.46
N ASP A 122 -17.82 40.65 0.20
CA ASP A 122 -17.62 39.81 -0.97
C ASP A 122 -18.53 38.56 -0.94
N LEU A 123 -18.66 37.90 0.23
CA LEU A 123 -19.61 36.81 0.42
C LEU A 123 -21.06 37.26 0.15
N LYS A 124 -21.47 38.37 0.76
CA LYS A 124 -22.82 38.96 0.56
C LYS A 124 -23.10 39.31 -0.89
N LYS A 125 -22.13 39.88 -1.58
CA LYS A 125 -22.23 40.25 -3.00
C LYS A 125 -22.43 39.00 -3.87
N THR A 126 -21.59 37.97 -3.67
CA THR A 126 -21.68 36.73 -4.45
C THR A 126 -22.99 36.01 -4.18
N THR A 127 -23.46 35.97 -2.93
CA THR A 127 -24.77 35.36 -2.60
C THR A 127 -25.92 36.14 -3.17
N THR A 128 -25.83 37.46 -3.20
CA THR A 128 -26.85 38.31 -3.86
C THR A 128 -26.91 38.05 -5.36
N GLU A 129 -25.78 37.91 -6.00
CA GLU A 129 -25.72 37.51 -7.44
C GLU A 129 -26.41 36.17 -7.69
N ILE A 130 -26.16 35.17 -6.85
CA ILE A 130 -26.80 33.84 -6.94
C ILE A 130 -28.31 33.96 -6.69
N ALA A 131 -28.73 34.69 -5.67
CA ALA A 131 -30.12 34.84 -5.29
C ALA A 131 -31.00 35.51 -6.33
N THR A 132 -30.44 36.39 -7.18
CA THR A 132 -31.16 36.99 -8.30
C THR A 132 -31.60 35.96 -9.37
N HIS A 133 -30.98 34.81 -9.41
CA HIS A 133 -31.25 33.74 -10.38
C HIS A 133 -32.10 32.59 -9.82
N ILE A 134 -32.41 32.61 -8.51
CA ILE A 134 -33.18 31.54 -7.84
C ILE A 134 -34.58 32.05 -7.52
N GLN A 135 -35.61 31.22 -7.77
CA GLN A 135 -36.99 31.55 -7.44
C GLN A 135 -37.18 31.71 -5.92
N GLY A 136 -37.64 32.86 -5.45
CA GLY A 136 -37.74 33.18 -4.03
C GLY A 136 -36.47 33.79 -3.39
N GLY A 137 -35.42 34.07 -4.20
CA GLY A 137 -34.16 34.63 -3.74
C GLY A 137 -34.27 36.04 -3.14
N GLU A 138 -35.37 36.78 -3.35
CA GLU A 138 -35.61 38.08 -2.72
C GLU A 138 -35.59 38.02 -1.19
N LEU A 139 -36.06 36.92 -0.59
CA LEU A 139 -36.03 36.72 0.84
C LEU A 139 -34.59 36.55 1.35
N ALA A 140 -33.76 35.84 0.61
CA ALA A 140 -32.35 35.68 0.92
C ALA A 140 -31.60 37.03 0.85
N ILE A 141 -31.92 37.85 -0.13
CA ILE A 141 -31.33 39.20 -0.30
C ILE A 141 -31.72 40.14 0.85
N GLN A 142 -32.93 40.00 1.38
CA GLN A 142 -33.34 40.75 2.55
C GLN A 142 -32.60 40.28 3.81
N TYR A 143 -32.50 38.96 4.01
CA TYR A 143 -31.88 38.35 5.15
C TYR A 143 -30.36 38.63 5.23
N ILE A 144 -29.67 38.61 4.11
CA ILE A 144 -28.21 38.82 4.05
C ILE A 144 -27.80 40.24 4.49
N LYS A 145 -28.68 41.23 4.39
CA LYS A 145 -28.40 42.58 4.86
C LYS A 145 -28.25 42.69 6.38
N GLY A 146 -28.90 41.80 7.10
CA GLY A 146 -28.88 41.76 8.57
C GLY A 146 -27.68 40.98 9.17
N ILE A 147 -26.86 40.36 8.34
CA ILE A 147 -25.70 39.57 8.81
C ILE A 147 -24.52 40.49 9.07
N HIS A 148 -23.86 40.33 10.22
CA HIS A 148 -22.80 41.23 10.68
C HIS A 148 -21.44 40.51 10.88
N SER A 149 -21.39 39.17 10.88
CA SER A 149 -20.16 38.39 11.07
C SER A 149 -20.02 37.25 10.08
N ILE A 150 -18.79 36.73 9.92
CA ILE A 150 -18.49 35.54 9.09
C ILE A 150 -19.20 34.31 9.66
N ASN A 151 -19.27 34.17 10.98
CA ASN A 151 -19.95 33.05 11.63
C ASN A 151 -21.47 33.09 11.41
N GLU A 152 -22.11 34.25 11.52
CA GLU A 152 -23.53 34.41 11.13
C GLU A 152 -23.79 34.04 9.66
N TYR A 153 -22.87 34.46 8.78
CA TYR A 153 -22.98 34.12 7.37
C TYR A 153 -22.87 32.61 7.14
N GLY A 154 -21.86 31.95 7.71
CA GLY A 154 -21.66 30.51 7.62
C GLY A 154 -22.86 29.72 8.13
N ALA A 155 -23.38 30.08 9.30
CA ALA A 155 -24.53 29.45 9.90
C ALA A 155 -25.82 29.60 9.05
N ALA A 156 -26.01 30.79 8.46
CA ALA A 156 -27.22 31.08 7.68
C ALA A 156 -27.21 30.42 6.28
N PHE A 157 -26.07 30.38 5.60
CA PHE A 157 -26.00 30.02 4.19
C PHE A 157 -25.32 28.69 3.89
N CYS A 158 -24.32 28.24 4.67
CA CYS A 158 -23.61 26.99 4.38
C CYS A 158 -24.51 25.74 4.46
N GLN A 159 -25.64 25.81 5.15
CA GLN A 159 -26.62 24.72 5.16
C GLN A 159 -27.29 24.47 3.80
N PHE A 160 -27.27 25.47 2.88
CA PHE A 160 -27.83 25.37 1.54
C PHE A 160 -26.78 24.94 0.49
N PHE A 161 -25.51 24.89 0.87
CA PHE A 161 -24.44 24.43 0.00
C PHE A 161 -24.37 22.91 0.05
N ASP A 162 -23.91 22.31 -1.06
CA ASP A 162 -23.68 20.86 -1.13
C ASP A 162 -22.38 20.51 -0.40
N MET A 163 -22.49 20.47 0.94
CA MET A 163 -21.39 20.16 1.86
C MET A 163 -21.69 18.88 2.61
N SER A 164 -20.68 18.01 2.70
CA SER A 164 -20.73 16.81 3.56
C SER A 164 -20.77 17.19 5.03
N GLN A 165 -21.19 16.25 5.90
CA GLN A 165 -21.22 16.48 7.35
C GLN A 165 -19.81 16.78 7.91
N ASP A 166 -18.77 16.14 7.37
CA ASP A 166 -17.39 16.43 7.75
C ASP A 166 -16.94 17.84 7.36
N GLU A 167 -17.32 18.31 6.18
CA GLU A 167 -17.02 19.69 5.75
C GLU A 167 -17.76 20.72 6.63
N LYS A 168 -19.02 20.46 7.00
CA LYS A 168 -19.77 21.31 7.94
C LYS A 168 -19.11 21.35 9.31
N TYR A 169 -18.66 20.21 9.82
CA TYR A 169 -17.90 20.13 11.06
C TYR A 169 -16.53 20.81 10.96
N HIS A 170 -15.89 20.74 9.80
CA HIS A 170 -14.59 21.38 9.58
C HIS A 170 -14.65 22.90 9.79
N LEU A 171 -15.76 23.55 9.46
CA LEU A 171 -15.98 24.97 9.75
C LEU A 171 -15.95 25.26 11.26
N LEU A 172 -16.56 24.39 12.09
CA LEU A 172 -16.52 24.51 13.54
C LEU A 172 -15.12 24.20 14.10
N SER A 173 -14.45 23.16 13.58
CA SER A 173 -13.14 22.72 14.09
C SER A 173 -12.01 23.71 13.77
N THR A 174 -12.17 24.55 12.77
CA THR A 174 -11.19 25.57 12.39
C THR A 174 -11.17 26.69 13.43
N ASP A 175 -10.01 26.92 14.07
CA ASP A 175 -9.85 27.92 15.15
C ASP A 175 -9.64 29.34 14.60
N SER A 176 -9.08 29.47 13.41
CA SER A 176 -8.82 30.76 12.73
C SER A 176 -10.09 31.27 12.05
N LEU A 177 -10.53 32.45 12.45
CA LEU A 177 -11.69 33.11 11.82
C LEU A 177 -11.43 33.47 10.34
N LYS A 178 -10.19 33.79 10.01
CA LYS A 178 -9.76 34.04 8.62
C LYS A 178 -9.85 32.80 7.77
N GLU A 179 -9.33 31.67 8.25
CA GLU A 179 -9.33 30.40 7.53
C GLU A 179 -10.76 29.89 7.35
N ARG A 180 -11.59 29.98 8.39
CA ARG A 180 -13.04 29.67 8.30
C ARG A 180 -13.74 30.50 7.23
N GLY A 181 -13.45 31.80 7.18
CA GLY A 181 -14.01 32.67 6.15
C GLY A 181 -13.62 32.28 4.72
N LEU A 182 -12.38 31.84 4.53
CA LEU A 182 -11.90 31.33 3.21
C LEU A 182 -12.55 29.99 2.82
N LEU A 183 -12.76 29.08 3.79
CA LEU A 183 -13.49 27.84 3.55
C LEU A 183 -14.95 28.10 3.14
N ILE A 184 -15.60 29.08 3.78
CA ILE A 184 -16.96 29.49 3.41
C ILE A 184 -16.98 30.10 2.00
N GLU A 185 -15.99 30.92 1.65
CA GLU A 185 -15.85 31.49 0.31
C GLU A 185 -15.66 30.43 -0.75
N GLU A 186 -14.84 29.39 -0.46
CA GLU A 186 -14.63 28.27 -1.37
C GLU A 186 -15.93 27.49 -1.60
N ALA A 187 -16.66 27.16 -0.53
CA ALA A 187 -17.95 26.48 -0.63
C ALA A 187 -18.98 27.29 -1.43
N LEU A 188 -19.02 28.60 -1.23
CA LEU A 188 -19.89 29.51 -1.99
C LEU A 188 -19.53 29.55 -3.48
N ARG A 189 -18.24 29.55 -3.81
CA ARG A 189 -17.78 29.51 -5.21
C ARG A 189 -18.14 28.20 -5.91
N LYS A 190 -18.01 27.06 -5.20
CA LYS A 190 -18.47 25.75 -5.70
C LYS A 190 -19.97 25.76 -5.98
N PHE A 191 -20.76 26.29 -5.04
CA PHE A 191 -22.20 26.41 -5.18
C PHE A 191 -22.60 27.33 -6.35
N LYS A 192 -21.94 28.50 -6.49
CA LYS A 192 -22.16 29.39 -7.64
C LYS A 192 -21.89 28.69 -8.97
N GLY A 193 -20.79 27.94 -9.07
CA GLY A 193 -20.44 27.18 -10.28
C GLY A 193 -21.52 26.16 -10.68
N SER A 194 -22.14 25.48 -9.70
CA SER A 194 -23.24 24.55 -9.98
C SER A 194 -24.51 25.26 -10.46
N ILE A 195 -24.84 26.42 -9.91
CA ILE A 195 -25.99 27.25 -10.34
C ILE A 195 -25.74 27.82 -11.73
N ASP A 196 -24.55 28.37 -12.00
CA ASP A 196 -24.22 28.94 -13.31
C ASP A 196 -24.30 27.86 -14.42
N LEU A 197 -23.85 26.63 -14.13
CA LEU A 197 -23.99 25.49 -15.02
C LEU A 197 -25.46 25.15 -15.30
N GLN A 198 -26.32 25.16 -14.28
CA GLN A 198 -27.72 24.83 -14.37
C GLN A 198 -28.48 25.91 -15.19
N LEU A 199 -28.13 27.18 -15.00
CA LEU A 199 -28.68 28.28 -15.78
C LEU A 199 -28.28 28.26 -17.26
N ASP A 200 -27.05 27.82 -17.56
CA ASP A 200 -26.59 27.64 -18.94
C ASP A 200 -27.31 26.47 -19.62
N LEU A 201 -27.57 25.38 -18.86
CA LEU A 201 -28.38 24.26 -19.35
C LEU A 201 -29.84 24.67 -19.60
N ASP A 202 -30.46 25.43 -18.72
CA ASP A 202 -31.82 25.94 -18.88
C ASP A 202 -31.97 26.96 -20.03
N LYS A 203 -30.96 27.81 -20.24
CA LYS A 203 -30.91 28.71 -21.41
C LYS A 203 -30.84 27.91 -22.71
N ARG A 204 -29.97 26.90 -22.77
CA ARG A 204 -29.87 26.00 -23.94
C ARG A 204 -31.15 25.20 -24.17
N TYR A 205 -31.85 24.80 -23.08
CA TYR A 205 -33.13 24.08 -23.19
C TYR A 205 -34.24 24.94 -23.71
N ASN A 206 -34.39 26.19 -23.26
CA ASN A 206 -35.43 27.13 -23.69
C ASN A 206 -35.22 27.65 -25.12
N GLU A 207 -33.96 27.76 -25.59
CA GLU A 207 -33.64 28.10 -26.98
C GLU A 207 -33.98 26.95 -27.95
N THR A 208 -34.04 25.70 -27.44
CA THR A 208 -34.31 24.50 -28.27
C THR A 208 -35.78 24.19 -28.50
N GLU A 209 -36.71 24.59 -27.62
CA GLU A 209 -38.16 24.27 -27.80
C GLU A 209 -38.80 24.97 -28.96
N GLY A 210 -38.45 26.22 -29.27
CA GLY A 210 -39.01 26.96 -30.42
C GLY A 210 -38.53 26.46 -31.78
N VAL A 211 -37.41 25.75 -31.81
CA VAL A 211 -36.79 25.23 -33.05
C VAL A 211 -37.19 23.76 -33.30
N THR A 212 -37.62 23.06 -32.28
CA THR A 212 -37.97 21.60 -32.34
C THR A 212 -39.20 21.33 -33.21
N TYR A 213 -40.22 22.16 -33.13
CA TYR A 213 -41.43 21.96 -33.95
C TYR A 213 -41.18 22.18 -35.46
N LYS A 214 -40.36 23.17 -35.82
CA LYS A 214 -39.92 23.38 -37.21
C LYS A 214 -38.98 22.26 -37.69
N ARG A 215 -38.10 21.76 -36.81
CA ARG A 215 -37.19 20.67 -37.15
C ARG A 215 -37.89 19.33 -37.36
N GLN A 216 -38.94 19.01 -36.59
CA GLN A 216 -39.71 17.78 -36.78
C GLN A 216 -40.46 17.72 -38.13
N ALA A 217 -40.98 18.85 -38.59
CA ALA A 217 -41.61 18.95 -39.91
C ALA A 217 -40.60 18.79 -41.05
N ILE A 218 -39.40 19.41 -40.90
CA ILE A 218 -38.31 19.31 -41.88
C ILE A 218 -37.69 17.88 -41.84
N ARG A 219 -37.60 17.23 -40.68
CA ARG A 219 -37.13 15.85 -40.60
C ARG A 219 -38.02 14.84 -41.27
N LYS A 220 -39.34 15.01 -41.17
CA LYS A 220 -40.27 14.12 -41.85
C LYS A 220 -40.14 14.24 -43.38
N GLN A 221 -39.84 15.45 -43.87
CA GLN A 221 -39.52 15.69 -45.27
C GLN A 221 -38.14 15.19 -45.67
N MET A 222 -37.11 15.38 -44.84
CA MET A 222 -35.74 14.81 -45.04
C MET A 222 -35.75 13.29 -45.01
N GLY A 223 -36.49 12.65 -44.11
CA GLY A 223 -36.61 11.19 -44.08
C GLY A 223 -37.31 10.59 -45.29
N MET A 224 -38.24 11.30 -45.94
CA MET A 224 -38.82 10.89 -47.22
C MET A 224 -37.82 11.06 -48.37
N LEU A 225 -37.09 12.18 -48.41
CA LEU A 225 -36.05 12.47 -49.41
C LEU A 225 -34.81 11.56 -49.23
N GLN A 226 -34.48 11.17 -48.00
CA GLN A 226 -33.41 10.26 -47.70
C GLN A 226 -33.71 8.82 -48.14
N LYS A 227 -34.95 8.36 -47.96
CA LYS A 227 -35.42 7.06 -48.51
C LYS A 227 -35.45 7.08 -50.04
N GLU A 228 -35.73 8.22 -50.66
CA GLU A 228 -35.65 8.40 -52.10
C GLU A 228 -34.20 8.41 -52.62
N LEU A 229 -33.27 9.02 -51.87
CA LEU A 229 -31.83 9.04 -52.17
C LEU A 229 -31.20 7.63 -51.98
N GLU A 230 -31.57 6.89 -50.93
CA GLU A 230 -31.16 5.49 -50.67
C GLU A 230 -31.65 4.54 -51.78
N SER A 231 -32.81 4.83 -52.42
CA SER A 231 -33.29 4.09 -53.55
C SER A 231 -32.52 4.39 -54.85
N MET A 232 -31.74 5.49 -54.91
CA MET A 232 -30.98 5.93 -56.08
C MET A 232 -29.50 5.55 -56.04
N ASP A 233 -28.99 5.12 -54.88
CA ASP A 233 -27.59 4.71 -54.74
C ASP A 233 -27.47 3.31 -54.06
N PRO A 234 -27.53 2.21 -54.83
CA PRO A 234 -27.50 0.83 -54.27
C PRO A 234 -26.17 0.44 -53.62
N ASN A 235 -25.12 1.26 -53.71
CA ASN A 235 -23.79 0.97 -53.20
C ASN A 235 -23.42 1.68 -51.90
N SER A 236 -24.21 2.61 -51.36
CA SER A 236 -24.01 3.19 -50.05
C SER A 236 -24.70 2.31 -49.00
N ALA A 237 -23.95 1.39 -48.40
CA ALA A 237 -24.41 0.72 -47.20
C ALA A 237 -24.72 1.81 -46.14
N SER A 238 -25.97 1.87 -45.64
CA SER A 238 -26.32 2.80 -44.58
C SER A 238 -25.48 2.49 -43.33
N GLU A 239 -25.19 3.48 -42.49
CA GLU A 239 -24.48 3.27 -41.20
C GLU A 239 -25.14 2.14 -40.39
N GLU A 240 -26.47 1.99 -40.53
CA GLU A 240 -27.23 0.87 -39.95
C GLU A 240 -26.75 -0.48 -40.46
N ASP A 241 -26.63 -0.66 -41.78
CA ASP A 241 -26.21 -1.92 -42.39
C ASP A 241 -24.73 -2.25 -42.06
N GLU A 242 -23.91 -1.22 -41.92
CA GLU A 242 -22.53 -1.38 -41.51
C GLU A 242 -22.42 -1.91 -40.08
N TYR A 243 -23.12 -1.30 -39.10
CA TYR A 243 -23.11 -1.76 -37.71
C TYR A 243 -23.83 -3.11 -37.56
N ARG A 244 -24.92 -3.38 -38.28
CA ARG A 244 -25.57 -4.69 -38.27
C ARG A 244 -24.60 -5.79 -38.74
N LYS A 245 -23.87 -5.56 -39.81
CA LYS A 245 -22.84 -6.50 -40.29
C LYS A 245 -21.71 -6.68 -39.26
N LYS A 246 -21.25 -5.59 -38.62
CA LYS A 246 -20.23 -5.67 -37.55
C LYS A 246 -20.74 -6.45 -36.35
N ILE A 247 -22.00 -6.26 -35.91
CA ILE A 247 -22.61 -6.99 -34.78
C ILE A 247 -22.75 -8.48 -35.12
N GLU A 248 -23.19 -8.81 -36.33
CA GLU A 248 -23.30 -10.21 -36.80
C GLU A 248 -21.92 -10.88 -36.92
N ALA A 249 -20.93 -10.18 -37.46
CA ALA A 249 -19.56 -10.67 -37.61
C ALA A 249 -18.83 -10.88 -36.29
N ALA A 250 -19.23 -10.16 -35.21
CA ALA A 250 -18.61 -10.27 -33.91
C ALA A 250 -19.00 -11.56 -33.13
N ASP A 251 -20.05 -12.28 -33.57
CA ASP A 251 -20.54 -13.55 -33.00
C ASP A 251 -20.75 -13.48 -31.47
N MET A 252 -21.47 -12.42 -31.05
CA MET A 252 -21.71 -12.10 -29.64
C MET A 252 -22.70 -13.09 -28.99
N PRO A 253 -22.55 -13.38 -27.68
CA PRO A 253 -23.59 -14.05 -26.89
C PRO A 253 -24.91 -13.30 -26.97
N GLU A 254 -26.03 -14.01 -26.74
CA GLU A 254 -27.38 -13.47 -26.92
C GLU A 254 -27.62 -12.17 -26.09
N GLU A 255 -27.10 -12.14 -24.86
CA GLU A 255 -27.25 -10.98 -23.96
C GLU A 255 -26.47 -9.77 -24.49
N ALA A 256 -25.21 -9.96 -24.90
CA ALA A 256 -24.38 -8.90 -25.48
C ALA A 256 -24.95 -8.40 -26.79
N ARG A 257 -25.49 -9.30 -27.65
CA ARG A 257 -26.15 -8.96 -28.90
C ARG A 257 -27.39 -8.11 -28.68
N LYS A 258 -28.24 -8.49 -27.72
CA LYS A 258 -29.43 -7.69 -27.37
C LYS A 258 -29.08 -6.28 -26.91
N GLU A 259 -28.00 -6.13 -26.13
CA GLU A 259 -27.54 -4.81 -25.68
C GLU A 259 -26.92 -4.00 -26.83
N ALA A 260 -26.17 -4.63 -27.74
CA ALA A 260 -25.64 -3.99 -28.94
C ALA A 260 -26.76 -3.54 -29.86
N ASP A 261 -27.79 -4.37 -30.08
CA ASP A 261 -28.96 -4.01 -30.89
C ASP A 261 -29.76 -2.83 -30.28
N ARG A 262 -29.89 -2.81 -28.94
CA ARG A 262 -30.50 -1.65 -28.23
C ARG A 262 -29.69 -0.37 -28.39
N ALA A 263 -28.36 -0.48 -28.29
CA ALA A 263 -27.50 0.67 -28.49
C ALA A 263 -27.53 1.17 -29.93
N LEU A 264 -27.58 0.27 -30.91
CA LEU A 264 -27.74 0.62 -32.33
C LEU A 264 -29.05 1.34 -32.60
N HIS A 265 -30.17 0.83 -32.04
CA HIS A 265 -31.47 1.50 -32.18
C HIS A 265 -31.44 2.95 -31.64
N ARG A 266 -30.86 3.14 -30.44
CA ARG A 266 -30.71 4.49 -29.88
C ARG A 266 -29.76 5.37 -30.70
N TYR A 267 -28.69 4.81 -31.24
CA TYR A 267 -27.73 5.49 -32.11
C TYR A 267 -28.44 6.03 -33.36
N LEU A 268 -29.28 5.22 -33.97
CA LEU A 268 -30.03 5.60 -35.16
C LEU A 268 -31.14 6.65 -34.88
N GLU A 269 -31.73 6.63 -33.68
CA GLU A 269 -32.71 7.62 -33.25
C GLU A 269 -32.08 8.94 -32.80
N SER A 270 -30.81 8.94 -32.41
CA SER A 270 -30.08 10.13 -31.93
C SER A 270 -29.74 11.09 -33.08
N GLN A 271 -29.76 12.40 -32.79
CA GLN A 271 -29.39 13.41 -33.78
C GLN A 271 -27.87 13.49 -33.96
N PRO A 272 -27.33 13.84 -35.14
CA PRO A 272 -25.89 13.98 -35.36
C PRO A 272 -25.16 14.98 -34.42
N THR A 273 -25.93 15.94 -33.87
CA THR A 273 -25.43 16.94 -32.93
C THR A 273 -25.58 16.56 -31.46
N ASP A 274 -26.15 15.38 -31.18
CA ASP A 274 -26.39 14.91 -29.84
C ASP A 274 -25.08 14.34 -29.24
N PRO A 275 -24.61 14.80 -28.08
CA PRO A 275 -23.48 14.23 -27.42
C PRO A 275 -23.61 12.71 -27.10
N GLU A 276 -24.86 12.24 -26.91
CA GLU A 276 -25.16 10.81 -26.68
C GLU A 276 -24.78 9.96 -27.90
N ARG A 277 -24.89 10.48 -29.10
CA ARG A 277 -24.55 9.77 -30.34
C ARG A 277 -23.09 9.32 -30.33
N SER A 278 -22.14 10.20 -29.97
CA SER A 278 -20.73 9.87 -29.92
C SER A 278 -20.42 8.81 -28.83
N VAL A 279 -21.17 8.83 -27.71
CA VAL A 279 -21.04 7.82 -26.66
C VAL A 279 -21.53 6.46 -27.15
N LEU A 280 -22.65 6.42 -27.87
CA LEU A 280 -23.19 5.18 -28.43
C LEU A 280 -22.31 4.63 -29.55
N GLU A 281 -21.78 5.49 -30.42
CA GLU A 281 -20.81 5.12 -31.46
C GLU A 281 -19.58 4.46 -30.86
N ASN A 282 -18.94 5.12 -29.91
CA ASN A 282 -17.77 4.57 -29.21
C ASN A 282 -18.08 3.23 -28.53
N TYR A 283 -19.26 3.08 -27.97
CA TYR A 283 -19.72 1.86 -27.35
C TYR A 283 -19.92 0.72 -28.37
N LEU A 284 -20.60 0.99 -29.48
CA LEU A 284 -20.80 0.03 -30.56
C LEU A 284 -19.47 -0.41 -31.18
N ASP A 285 -18.57 0.55 -31.43
CA ASP A 285 -17.24 0.25 -31.92
C ASP A 285 -16.43 -0.59 -30.91
N PHE A 286 -16.61 -0.35 -29.63
CA PHE A 286 -15.97 -1.15 -28.60
C PHE A 286 -16.51 -2.57 -28.58
N MET A 287 -17.83 -2.73 -28.50
CA MET A 287 -18.53 -4.03 -28.49
C MET A 287 -18.22 -4.88 -29.71
N THR A 288 -18.23 -4.30 -30.89
CA THR A 288 -17.98 -4.98 -32.18
C THR A 288 -16.52 -5.32 -32.41
N SER A 289 -15.60 -4.58 -31.76
CA SER A 289 -14.16 -4.84 -31.83
C SER A 289 -13.68 -5.95 -30.88
N LEU A 290 -14.47 -6.31 -29.85
CA LEU A 290 -14.17 -7.41 -28.95
C LEU A 290 -14.37 -8.75 -29.65
N LYS A 291 -13.50 -9.72 -29.28
CA LYS A 291 -13.70 -11.11 -29.67
C LYS A 291 -14.56 -11.82 -28.63
N TRP A 292 -15.67 -12.38 -29.04
CA TRP A 292 -16.65 -13.08 -28.21
C TRP A 292 -16.59 -14.60 -28.31
N LYS A 293 -15.79 -15.11 -29.24
CA LYS A 293 -15.59 -16.53 -29.47
C LYS A 293 -14.13 -16.91 -29.29
N LEU A 294 -13.90 -18.05 -28.65
CA LEU A 294 -12.56 -18.60 -28.45
C LEU A 294 -11.89 -18.91 -29.78
N ASP A 295 -10.70 -18.37 -29.98
CA ASP A 295 -9.83 -18.78 -31.07
C ASP A 295 -9.29 -20.21 -30.80
N PRO A 296 -9.20 -21.09 -31.81
CA PRO A 296 -8.56 -22.38 -31.65
C PRO A 296 -7.09 -22.17 -31.27
N THR A 297 -6.71 -22.57 -30.06
CA THR A 297 -5.33 -22.53 -29.59
C THR A 297 -4.63 -23.84 -29.89
N PRO A 298 -3.40 -23.82 -30.47
CA PRO A 298 -2.60 -25.01 -30.62
C PRO A 298 -2.29 -25.60 -29.24
N VAL A 299 -2.25 -26.92 -29.14
CA VAL A 299 -1.83 -27.60 -27.92
C VAL A 299 -0.36 -27.22 -27.65
N PRO A 300 -0.01 -26.65 -26.47
CA PRO A 300 1.36 -26.24 -26.20
C PRO A 300 2.32 -27.45 -26.23
N ASP A 301 3.41 -27.33 -26.98
CA ASP A 301 4.52 -28.29 -26.95
C ASP A 301 5.49 -27.89 -25.82
N LEU A 302 5.60 -28.74 -24.79
CA LEU A 302 6.47 -28.52 -23.65
C LEU A 302 7.96 -28.40 -24.02
N ALA A 303 8.40 -29.14 -25.05
CA ALA A 303 9.78 -29.08 -25.52
C ALA A 303 10.07 -27.74 -26.21
N ASN A 304 9.12 -27.25 -27.01
CA ASN A 304 9.20 -25.91 -27.60
C ASN A 304 9.09 -24.81 -26.57
N ALA A 305 8.17 -24.93 -25.58
CA ALA A 305 8.04 -24.00 -24.49
C ALA A 305 9.36 -23.85 -23.71
N ARG A 306 10.02 -24.96 -23.37
CA ARG A 306 11.33 -24.95 -22.73
C ARG A 306 12.40 -24.25 -23.57
N LYS A 307 12.43 -24.50 -24.88
CA LYS A 307 13.37 -23.83 -25.80
C LYS A 307 13.16 -22.31 -25.84
N ILE A 308 11.92 -21.84 -25.85
CA ILE A 308 11.60 -20.40 -25.85
C ILE A 308 12.07 -19.75 -24.54
N LEU A 309 11.76 -20.38 -23.40
CA LEU A 309 12.18 -19.88 -22.09
C LEU A 309 13.72 -19.88 -21.97
N ASP A 310 14.42 -20.86 -22.51
CA ASP A 310 15.88 -20.92 -22.48
C ASP A 310 16.52 -19.94 -23.47
N ARG A 311 15.88 -19.68 -24.60
CA ARG A 311 16.31 -18.66 -25.57
C ARG A 311 16.25 -17.25 -24.99
N ASP A 312 15.19 -16.92 -24.23
CA ASP A 312 14.90 -15.56 -23.81
C ASP A 312 15.44 -15.21 -22.42
N HIS A 313 15.69 -16.20 -21.58
CA HIS A 313 16.10 -16.00 -20.18
C HIS A 313 17.30 -16.88 -19.83
N TYR A 314 18.38 -16.27 -19.37
CA TYR A 314 19.54 -16.98 -18.86
C TYR A 314 19.27 -17.52 -17.45
N GLY A 315 19.69 -18.73 -17.13
CA GLY A 315 19.56 -19.32 -15.79
C GLY A 315 18.08 -19.58 -15.40
N LEU A 316 17.71 -19.22 -14.20
CA LEU A 316 16.35 -19.30 -13.64
C LEU A 316 15.70 -20.69 -13.75
N LYS A 317 16.48 -21.77 -13.57
CA LYS A 317 16.04 -23.15 -13.83
C LYS A 317 14.77 -23.52 -13.05
N LYS A 318 14.76 -23.27 -11.72
CA LYS A 318 13.59 -23.58 -10.86
C LYS A 318 12.33 -22.82 -11.32
N VAL A 319 12.49 -21.53 -11.70
CA VAL A 319 11.39 -20.69 -12.22
C VAL A 319 10.84 -21.27 -13.52
N LYS A 320 11.72 -21.61 -14.47
CA LYS A 320 11.32 -22.21 -15.75
C LYS A 320 10.64 -23.57 -15.56
N ASP A 321 11.17 -24.42 -14.69
CA ASP A 321 10.57 -25.73 -14.41
C ASP A 321 9.17 -25.58 -13.83
N ARG A 322 8.94 -24.60 -12.94
CA ARG A 322 7.62 -24.31 -12.39
C ARG A 322 6.63 -23.82 -13.47
N ILE A 323 7.08 -22.93 -14.35
CA ILE A 323 6.29 -22.46 -15.49
C ILE A 323 5.93 -23.63 -16.43
N ILE A 324 6.88 -24.52 -16.73
CA ILE A 324 6.63 -25.70 -17.57
C ILE A 324 5.64 -26.66 -16.90
N GLN A 325 5.71 -26.84 -15.57
CA GLN A 325 4.71 -27.63 -14.83
C GLN A 325 3.31 -27.05 -15.00
N GLN A 326 3.18 -25.72 -14.89
CA GLN A 326 1.90 -25.05 -15.08
C GLN A 326 1.36 -25.19 -16.51
N ILE A 327 2.21 -25.03 -17.51
CA ILE A 327 1.84 -25.26 -18.91
C ILE A 327 1.39 -26.71 -19.13
N ALA A 328 2.05 -27.68 -18.48
CA ALA A 328 1.68 -29.09 -18.58
C ALA A 328 0.29 -29.37 -18.01
N VAL A 329 -0.03 -28.78 -16.83
CA VAL A 329 -1.36 -28.89 -16.22
C VAL A 329 -2.44 -28.30 -17.15
N MET A 330 -2.19 -27.12 -17.73
CA MET A 330 -3.12 -26.49 -18.68
C MET A 330 -3.33 -27.37 -19.93
N THR A 331 -2.28 -28.00 -20.42
CA THR A 331 -2.34 -28.90 -21.58
C THR A 331 -3.19 -30.15 -21.30
N LEU A 332 -3.04 -30.75 -20.11
CA LEU A 332 -3.80 -31.92 -19.69
C LEU A 332 -5.28 -31.64 -19.46
N LYS A 333 -5.57 -30.51 -18.75
CA LYS A 333 -6.95 -30.11 -18.45
C LYS A 333 -7.72 -29.60 -19.66
N LYS A 334 -7.06 -29.25 -20.75
CA LYS A 334 -7.64 -28.56 -21.93
C LYS A 334 -8.45 -27.29 -21.52
N SER A 335 -8.18 -26.76 -20.35
CA SER A 335 -8.82 -25.57 -19.80
C SER A 335 -7.80 -24.77 -19.02
N GLN A 336 -8.09 -23.51 -18.76
CA GLN A 336 -7.30 -22.69 -17.84
C GLN A 336 -7.23 -23.37 -16.48
N SER A 337 -6.04 -23.55 -15.95
CA SER A 337 -5.89 -23.93 -14.55
C SER A 337 -6.22 -22.71 -13.70
N GLY A 338 -7.01 -22.88 -12.67
CA GLY A 338 -7.44 -21.80 -11.79
C GLY A 338 -6.33 -21.05 -11.01
N SER A 339 -5.06 -21.36 -11.26
CA SER A 339 -3.92 -20.73 -10.59
C SER A 339 -3.41 -19.53 -11.39
N ILE A 340 -3.31 -18.40 -10.72
CA ILE A 340 -2.72 -17.16 -11.24
C ILE A 340 -1.25 -17.17 -10.86
N LEU A 341 -0.35 -16.91 -11.81
CA LEU A 341 1.07 -16.81 -11.50
C LEU A 341 1.42 -15.41 -10.98
N LEU A 342 2.05 -15.34 -9.81
CA LEU A 342 2.63 -14.10 -9.28
C LEU A 342 4.16 -14.18 -9.35
N LEU A 343 4.76 -13.42 -10.26
CA LEU A 343 6.21 -13.30 -10.41
C LEU A 343 6.72 -12.18 -9.49
N VAL A 344 7.44 -12.56 -8.43
CA VAL A 344 7.98 -11.62 -7.43
C VAL A 344 9.49 -11.55 -7.55
N GLY A 345 10.04 -10.36 -7.46
CA GLY A 345 11.50 -10.18 -7.44
C GLY A 345 11.91 -8.73 -7.66
N ALA A 346 13.19 -8.44 -7.51
CA ALA A 346 13.74 -7.11 -7.67
C ALA A 346 13.48 -6.52 -9.07
N PRO A 347 13.50 -5.18 -9.22
CA PRO A 347 13.39 -4.54 -10.54
C PRO A 347 14.50 -5.02 -11.50
N GLY A 348 14.12 -5.35 -12.73
CA GLY A 348 15.08 -5.79 -13.76
C GLY A 348 15.47 -7.28 -13.73
N THR A 349 14.79 -8.12 -12.94
CA THR A 349 14.99 -9.58 -12.93
C THR A 349 14.26 -10.31 -14.07
N GLY A 350 13.55 -9.59 -14.93
CA GLY A 350 12.93 -10.18 -16.12
C GLY A 350 11.47 -10.59 -15.94
N LYS A 351 10.78 -10.20 -14.88
CA LYS A 351 9.37 -10.55 -14.61
C LYS A 351 8.44 -10.31 -15.80
N THR A 352 8.41 -9.09 -16.31
CA THR A 352 7.52 -8.71 -17.43
C THR A 352 7.92 -9.38 -18.74
N SER A 353 9.22 -9.58 -19.00
CA SER A 353 9.68 -10.33 -20.18
C SER A 353 9.35 -11.81 -20.10
N MET A 354 9.37 -12.41 -18.92
CA MET A 354 8.95 -13.80 -18.69
C MET A 354 7.49 -14.00 -19.11
N GLY A 355 6.59 -13.06 -18.77
CA GLY A 355 5.20 -13.10 -19.23
C GLY A 355 5.06 -13.11 -20.75
N LYS A 356 5.91 -12.36 -21.47
CA LYS A 356 5.94 -12.37 -22.94
C LYS A 356 6.41 -13.72 -23.50
N SER A 357 7.45 -14.30 -22.91
CA SER A 357 7.97 -15.61 -23.33
C SER A 357 6.98 -16.74 -23.03
N ILE A 358 6.22 -16.65 -21.93
CA ILE A 358 5.11 -17.57 -21.62
C ILE A 358 4.01 -17.47 -22.68
N ALA A 359 3.65 -16.26 -23.09
CA ALA A 359 2.64 -16.05 -24.13
C ALA A 359 3.08 -16.69 -25.46
N GLU A 360 4.34 -16.50 -25.84
CA GLU A 360 4.92 -17.14 -27.03
C GLU A 360 4.95 -18.69 -26.92
N ALA A 361 5.31 -19.18 -25.73
CA ALA A 361 5.34 -20.62 -25.45
C ALA A 361 3.95 -21.28 -25.53
N LEU A 362 2.90 -20.55 -25.14
CA LEU A 362 1.51 -20.95 -25.22
C LEU A 362 0.90 -20.72 -26.63
N GLY A 363 1.58 -20.03 -27.52
CA GLY A 363 1.05 -19.61 -28.82
C GLY A 363 -0.12 -18.63 -28.71
N ARG A 364 -0.18 -17.84 -27.62
CA ARG A 364 -1.26 -16.90 -27.33
C ARG A 364 -0.82 -15.44 -27.51
N LYS A 365 -1.78 -14.55 -27.73
CA LYS A 365 -1.52 -13.11 -27.80
C LYS A 365 -1.10 -12.59 -26.42
N TYR A 366 -0.22 -11.58 -26.41
CA TYR A 366 0.34 -10.98 -25.22
C TYR A 366 -0.23 -9.57 -25.00
N VAL A 367 -0.67 -9.28 -23.77
CA VAL A 367 -1.10 -7.96 -23.35
C VAL A 367 -0.44 -7.63 -22.02
N ARG A 368 0.03 -6.39 -21.87
CA ARG A 368 0.53 -5.85 -20.60
C ARG A 368 -0.38 -4.73 -20.15
N ILE A 369 -0.79 -4.80 -18.90
CA ILE A 369 -1.60 -3.79 -18.20
C ILE A 369 -0.82 -3.38 -16.96
N SER A 370 -0.45 -2.09 -16.87
CA SER A 370 0.22 -1.56 -15.67
C SER A 370 -0.84 -1.14 -14.67
N LEU A 371 -0.72 -1.67 -13.45
CA LEU A 371 -1.58 -1.34 -12.31
C LEU A 371 -0.91 -0.37 -11.32
N GLY A 372 0.36 -0.03 -11.56
CA GLY A 372 1.10 0.90 -10.72
C GLY A 372 0.45 2.30 -10.72
N GLY A 373 0.00 2.75 -9.55
CA GLY A 373 -0.63 4.06 -9.37
C GLY A 373 -2.14 4.09 -9.59
N VAL A 374 -2.78 2.95 -9.86
CA VAL A 374 -4.24 2.82 -9.90
C VAL A 374 -4.78 3.00 -8.48
N ARG A 375 -5.77 3.88 -8.34
CA ARG A 375 -6.41 4.23 -7.07
C ARG A 375 -7.92 4.05 -7.08
N ASP A 376 -8.51 4.01 -8.27
CA ASP A 376 -9.96 3.93 -8.49
C ASP A 376 -10.31 2.55 -9.05
N GLU A 377 -11.32 1.92 -8.47
CA GLU A 377 -11.91 0.68 -8.96
C GLU A 377 -12.40 0.82 -10.41
N ALA A 378 -12.91 1.99 -10.77
CA ALA A 378 -13.39 2.29 -12.11
C ALA A 378 -12.30 2.21 -13.19
N GLU A 379 -11.01 2.36 -12.85
CA GLU A 379 -9.95 2.11 -13.82
C GLU A 379 -9.85 0.62 -14.22
N ILE A 380 -10.30 -0.31 -13.36
CA ILE A 380 -10.29 -1.75 -13.62
C ILE A 380 -11.61 -2.19 -14.25
N ARG A 381 -12.74 -1.77 -13.66
CA ARG A 381 -14.11 -2.17 -14.05
C ARG A 381 -14.79 -1.25 -15.05
N GLY A 382 -14.17 -0.12 -15.40
CA GLY A 382 -14.78 0.88 -16.28
C GLY A 382 -15.78 1.81 -15.58
N HIS A 383 -16.11 2.90 -16.21
CA HIS A 383 -17.08 3.88 -15.75
C HIS A 383 -18.45 3.61 -16.36
N ARG A 384 -19.51 3.84 -15.60
CA ARG A 384 -20.86 3.73 -16.15
C ARG A 384 -21.06 4.74 -17.30
N ARG A 385 -21.66 4.30 -18.39
CA ARG A 385 -21.87 5.11 -19.64
C ARG A 385 -22.66 6.41 -19.44
N THR A 386 -23.34 6.54 -18.30
CA THR A 386 -24.08 7.76 -17.96
C THR A 386 -23.19 8.96 -17.61
N TYR A 387 -21.91 8.74 -17.35
CA TYR A 387 -20.97 9.81 -17.03
C TYR A 387 -20.30 10.34 -18.29
N VAL A 388 -20.11 11.67 -18.35
CA VAL A 388 -19.35 12.31 -19.42
C VAL A 388 -17.90 11.85 -19.35
N GLY A 389 -17.37 11.33 -20.47
CA GLY A 389 -16.01 10.77 -20.50
C GLY A 389 -15.89 9.34 -20.01
N ALA A 390 -16.98 8.60 -19.83
CA ALA A 390 -16.96 7.19 -19.48
C ALA A 390 -16.10 6.37 -20.43
N MET A 391 -15.26 5.51 -19.87
CA MET A 391 -14.35 4.61 -20.61
C MET A 391 -14.45 3.19 -20.06
N PRO A 392 -14.19 2.17 -20.91
CA PRO A 392 -14.07 0.80 -20.46
C PRO A 392 -12.88 0.65 -19.49
N GLY A 393 -12.95 -0.35 -18.63
CA GLY A 393 -11.87 -0.70 -17.73
C GLY A 393 -10.61 -1.17 -18.46
N ARG A 394 -9.46 -1.00 -17.83
CA ARG A 394 -8.16 -1.39 -18.40
C ARG A 394 -8.08 -2.86 -18.79
N ILE A 395 -8.83 -3.73 -18.11
CA ILE A 395 -8.89 -5.17 -18.43
C ILE A 395 -9.55 -5.35 -19.80
N MET A 396 -10.74 -4.79 -19.98
CA MET A 396 -11.48 -4.92 -21.24
C MET A 396 -10.80 -4.20 -22.41
N GLU A 397 -10.19 -3.04 -22.15
CA GLU A 397 -9.35 -2.35 -23.13
C GLU A 397 -8.13 -3.20 -23.54
N GLY A 398 -7.53 -3.92 -22.58
CA GLY A 398 -6.44 -4.86 -22.82
C GLY A 398 -6.90 -6.04 -23.70
N ILE A 399 -8.04 -6.64 -23.39
CA ILE A 399 -8.64 -7.73 -24.18
C ILE A 399 -8.93 -7.26 -25.61
N LYS A 400 -9.55 -6.09 -25.78
CA LYS A 400 -9.77 -5.48 -27.10
C LYS A 400 -8.46 -5.36 -27.91
N ARG A 401 -7.40 -4.78 -27.30
CA ARG A 401 -6.09 -4.64 -27.98
C ARG A 401 -5.45 -5.95 -28.36
N SER A 402 -5.72 -7.03 -27.63
CA SER A 402 -5.19 -8.36 -27.98
C SER A 402 -5.79 -8.93 -29.25
N GLY A 403 -7.05 -8.58 -29.56
CA GLY A 403 -7.84 -9.17 -30.61
C GLY A 403 -8.09 -10.67 -30.42
N SER A 404 -8.07 -11.16 -29.17
CA SER A 404 -8.26 -12.57 -28.79
C SER A 404 -9.03 -12.67 -27.48
N MET A 405 -9.84 -13.71 -27.32
CA MET A 405 -10.58 -13.98 -26.09
C MET A 405 -9.73 -14.70 -25.02
N ASN A 406 -8.60 -15.30 -25.43
CA ASN A 406 -7.75 -16.08 -24.54
C ASN A 406 -6.27 -15.59 -24.51
N PRO A 407 -6.01 -14.29 -24.41
CA PRO A 407 -4.64 -13.80 -24.35
C PRO A 407 -3.96 -14.18 -23.04
N VAL A 408 -2.64 -13.99 -23.01
CA VAL A 408 -1.88 -13.89 -21.76
C VAL A 408 -1.86 -12.42 -21.36
N VAL A 409 -2.46 -12.12 -20.21
CA VAL A 409 -2.52 -10.76 -19.65
C VAL A 409 -1.52 -10.66 -18.51
N VAL A 410 -0.54 -9.78 -18.66
CA VAL A 410 0.40 -9.45 -17.59
C VAL A 410 -0.09 -8.22 -16.85
N LEU A 411 -0.48 -8.41 -15.60
CA LEU A 411 -0.83 -7.35 -14.65
C LEU A 411 0.45 -6.93 -13.92
N ASP A 412 1.00 -5.79 -14.33
CA ASP A 412 2.32 -5.34 -13.87
C ASP A 412 2.19 -4.41 -12.66
N GLU A 413 3.07 -4.61 -11.66
CA GLU A 413 3.14 -3.78 -10.45
C GLU A 413 1.88 -3.86 -9.55
N VAL A 414 1.36 -5.08 -9.29
CA VAL A 414 0.21 -5.29 -8.40
C VAL A 414 0.50 -4.91 -6.93
N ASP A 415 1.77 -4.87 -6.55
CA ASP A 415 2.26 -4.42 -5.24
C ASP A 415 2.13 -2.89 -5.03
N LYS A 416 1.80 -2.13 -6.07
CA LYS A 416 1.64 -0.68 -6.04
C LYS A 416 0.18 -0.22 -6.14
N LEU A 417 -0.75 -1.13 -5.95
CA LEU A 417 -2.17 -0.77 -5.81
C LEU A 417 -2.34 0.00 -4.50
N ALA A 418 -2.96 1.16 -4.59
CA ALA A 418 -3.22 1.99 -3.42
C ALA A 418 -4.69 1.89 -3.04
N GLN A 419 -4.97 1.64 -1.76
CA GLN A 419 -6.31 1.85 -1.22
C GLN A 419 -6.58 3.36 -1.17
N SER A 420 -7.76 3.79 -1.61
CA SER A 420 -8.19 5.18 -1.54
C SER A 420 -9.64 5.26 -1.10
N PHE A 421 -10.07 6.43 -0.66
CA PHE A 421 -11.48 6.72 -0.36
C PHE A 421 -12.41 6.61 -1.59
N GLN A 422 -11.87 6.54 -2.79
CA GLN A 422 -12.63 6.45 -4.06
C GLN A 422 -12.86 5.02 -4.54
N GLY A 423 -12.49 4.00 -3.77
CA GLY A 423 -12.70 2.59 -4.10
C GLY A 423 -11.52 1.70 -3.75
N ASP A 424 -11.74 0.39 -3.83
CA ASP A 424 -10.72 -0.64 -3.60
C ASP A 424 -10.40 -1.38 -4.92
N PRO A 425 -9.36 -0.97 -5.65
CA PRO A 425 -8.93 -1.66 -6.86
C PRO A 425 -8.58 -3.14 -6.64
N ALA A 426 -8.18 -3.51 -5.41
CA ALA A 426 -7.86 -4.89 -5.09
C ALA A 426 -9.10 -5.78 -5.08
N SER A 427 -10.25 -5.27 -4.61
CA SER A 427 -11.54 -5.97 -4.67
C SER A 427 -12.01 -6.17 -6.11
N ALA A 428 -11.82 -5.17 -6.99
CA ALA A 428 -12.12 -5.33 -8.42
C ALA A 428 -11.25 -6.42 -9.08
N LEU A 429 -9.97 -6.49 -8.69
CA LEU A 429 -9.08 -7.54 -9.18
C LEU A 429 -9.44 -8.93 -8.67
N LEU A 430 -10.02 -9.05 -7.47
CA LEU A 430 -10.48 -10.34 -6.96
C LEU A 430 -11.52 -10.96 -7.91
N GLU A 431 -12.48 -10.17 -8.41
CA GLU A 431 -13.48 -10.66 -9.36
C GLU A 431 -12.86 -11.05 -10.71
N VAL A 432 -11.93 -10.24 -11.22
CA VAL A 432 -11.22 -10.54 -12.48
C VAL A 432 -10.39 -11.83 -12.38
N LEU A 433 -9.76 -12.04 -11.24
CA LEU A 433 -8.80 -13.12 -11.03
C LEU A 433 -9.44 -14.38 -10.44
N ASP A 434 -10.64 -14.32 -9.87
CA ASP A 434 -11.31 -15.47 -9.30
C ASP A 434 -11.88 -16.38 -10.40
N PRO A 435 -11.40 -17.64 -10.56
CA PRO A 435 -11.90 -18.54 -11.58
C PRO A 435 -13.38 -18.92 -11.44
N GLU A 436 -13.95 -18.75 -10.25
CA GLU A 436 -15.37 -19.02 -10.00
C GLU A 436 -16.28 -17.86 -10.45
N GLN A 437 -15.73 -16.63 -10.55
CA GLN A 437 -16.48 -15.41 -10.85
C GLN A 437 -16.14 -14.80 -12.21
N ASN A 438 -14.92 -15.01 -12.71
CA ASN A 438 -14.42 -14.34 -13.90
C ASN A 438 -15.07 -14.77 -15.23
N ASN A 439 -15.83 -15.86 -15.22
CA ASN A 439 -16.62 -16.30 -16.39
C ASN A 439 -17.82 -15.38 -16.68
N THR A 440 -18.23 -14.57 -15.69
CA THR A 440 -19.32 -13.60 -15.79
C THR A 440 -18.89 -12.19 -15.41
N PHE A 441 -17.61 -11.87 -15.66
CA PHE A 441 -17.07 -10.54 -15.34
C PHE A 441 -17.86 -9.44 -16.06
N THR A 442 -18.31 -8.45 -15.33
CA THR A 442 -19.09 -7.34 -15.88
C THR A 442 -18.35 -6.03 -15.73
N ASP A 443 -17.87 -5.49 -16.85
CA ASP A 443 -17.36 -4.14 -16.94
C ASP A 443 -18.53 -3.13 -16.92
N HIS A 444 -18.42 -2.07 -16.13
CA HIS A 444 -19.50 -1.08 -15.99
C HIS A 444 -19.79 -0.29 -17.27
N TYR A 445 -18.80 -0.13 -18.15
CA TYR A 445 -18.98 0.49 -19.44
C TYR A 445 -19.69 -0.45 -20.41
N LEU A 446 -19.28 -1.73 -20.44
CA LEU A 446 -19.91 -2.74 -21.28
C LEU A 446 -21.33 -3.06 -20.82
N ASN A 447 -21.52 -3.21 -19.50
CA ASN A 447 -22.79 -3.59 -18.87
C ASN A 447 -23.36 -4.92 -19.37
N VAL A 448 -22.51 -5.80 -19.85
CA VAL A 448 -22.84 -7.19 -20.22
C VAL A 448 -21.72 -8.10 -19.73
N PRO A 449 -22.01 -9.37 -19.35
CA PRO A 449 -20.99 -10.29 -18.90
C PRO A 449 -20.03 -10.64 -20.02
N TYR A 450 -18.75 -10.72 -19.68
CA TYR A 450 -17.67 -11.16 -20.56
C TYR A 450 -16.90 -12.30 -19.90
N ASP A 451 -16.69 -13.40 -20.62
CA ASP A 451 -15.99 -14.57 -20.07
C ASP A 451 -14.47 -14.38 -20.11
N LEU A 452 -13.86 -14.17 -18.94
CA LEU A 452 -12.42 -14.09 -18.74
C LEU A 452 -11.78 -15.42 -18.32
N SER A 453 -12.55 -16.53 -18.21
CA SER A 453 -12.06 -17.82 -17.71
C SER A 453 -10.95 -18.42 -18.57
N ASN A 454 -10.88 -18.04 -19.84
CA ASN A 454 -9.86 -18.50 -20.78
C ASN A 454 -8.63 -17.56 -20.89
N VAL A 455 -8.64 -16.44 -20.18
CA VAL A 455 -7.51 -15.51 -20.09
C VAL A 455 -6.48 -16.06 -19.13
N PHE A 456 -5.21 -16.06 -19.51
CA PHE A 456 -4.13 -16.46 -18.61
C PHE A 456 -3.52 -15.23 -17.95
N PHE A 457 -3.81 -15.05 -16.66
CA PHE A 457 -3.31 -13.92 -15.87
C PHE A 457 -1.95 -14.22 -15.26
N ILE A 458 -1.02 -13.31 -15.45
CA ILE A 458 0.29 -13.30 -14.79
C ILE A 458 0.43 -11.96 -14.07
N CYS A 459 0.57 -12.00 -12.76
CA CYS A 459 0.83 -10.82 -11.95
C CYS A 459 2.33 -10.62 -11.76
N THR A 460 2.80 -9.38 -11.67
CA THR A 460 4.18 -9.07 -11.30
C THR A 460 4.21 -8.14 -10.10
N ALA A 461 5.15 -8.37 -9.19
CA ALA A 461 5.37 -7.55 -8.01
C ALA A 461 6.86 -7.43 -7.68
N ASN A 462 7.25 -6.39 -6.97
CA ASN A 462 8.61 -6.32 -6.43
C ASN A 462 8.69 -6.98 -5.05
N SER A 463 7.65 -6.82 -4.22
CA SER A 463 7.43 -7.52 -2.96
C SER A 463 5.99 -8.01 -2.90
N TYR A 464 5.71 -9.00 -2.04
CA TYR A 464 4.35 -9.47 -1.73
C TYR A 464 3.77 -8.85 -0.47
N ASP A 465 4.56 -8.12 0.32
CA ASP A 465 4.17 -7.59 1.63
C ASP A 465 3.03 -6.57 1.58
N THR A 466 2.89 -5.87 0.44
CA THR A 466 1.85 -4.86 0.23
C THR A 466 0.62 -5.39 -0.51
N ILE A 467 0.66 -6.66 -0.95
CA ILE A 467 -0.45 -7.29 -1.65
C ILE A 467 -1.47 -7.77 -0.61
N PRO A 468 -2.77 -7.41 -0.74
CA PRO A 468 -3.79 -7.90 0.17
C PRO A 468 -3.86 -9.43 0.24
N GLY A 469 -3.98 -9.98 1.46
CA GLY A 469 -4.01 -11.42 1.71
C GLY A 469 -4.96 -12.20 0.78
N PRO A 470 -6.24 -11.78 0.62
CA PRO A 470 -7.19 -12.47 -0.26
C PRO A 470 -6.76 -12.58 -1.72
N LEU A 471 -5.99 -11.61 -2.24
CA LEU A 471 -5.40 -11.70 -3.58
C LEU A 471 -4.23 -12.68 -3.60
N LEU A 472 -3.37 -12.61 -2.58
CA LEU A 472 -2.19 -13.46 -2.49
C LEU A 472 -2.56 -14.95 -2.38
N ASP A 473 -3.62 -15.28 -1.63
CA ASP A 473 -4.13 -16.65 -1.45
C ASP A 473 -4.58 -17.32 -2.77
N ARG A 474 -4.94 -16.52 -3.78
CA ARG A 474 -5.32 -17.01 -5.11
C ARG A 474 -4.16 -17.13 -6.08
N MET A 475 -2.97 -16.67 -5.69
CA MET A 475 -1.81 -16.58 -6.57
C MET A 475 -0.76 -17.64 -6.23
N GLU A 476 -0.22 -18.29 -7.26
CA GLU A 476 0.97 -19.11 -7.11
C GLU A 476 2.21 -18.22 -7.20
N VAL A 477 2.89 -18.05 -6.06
CA VAL A 477 4.07 -17.18 -5.96
C VAL A 477 5.29 -17.86 -6.53
N ILE A 478 5.91 -17.25 -7.53
CA ILE A 478 7.19 -17.65 -8.11
C ILE A 478 8.20 -16.54 -7.87
N GLN A 479 9.17 -16.79 -6.99
CA GLN A 479 10.24 -15.83 -6.72
C GLN A 479 11.31 -15.87 -7.80
N LEU A 480 11.62 -14.71 -8.37
CA LEU A 480 12.74 -14.49 -9.27
C LEU A 480 13.92 -13.93 -8.47
N PRO A 481 14.96 -14.72 -8.23
CA PRO A 481 16.14 -14.24 -7.50
C PRO A 481 16.89 -13.16 -8.30
N GLY A 482 17.75 -12.41 -7.61
CA GLY A 482 18.71 -11.55 -8.25
C GLY A 482 19.75 -12.33 -9.06
N TYR A 483 20.38 -11.68 -10.05
CA TYR A 483 21.42 -12.27 -10.86
C TYR A 483 22.81 -12.11 -10.24
N THR A 484 23.59 -13.17 -10.29
CA THR A 484 25.02 -13.10 -9.97
C THR A 484 25.79 -12.26 -10.98
N PRO A 485 26.98 -11.73 -10.63
CA PRO A 485 27.84 -11.03 -11.60
C PRO A 485 28.16 -11.86 -12.86
N PHE A 486 28.28 -13.18 -12.70
CA PHE A 486 28.49 -14.10 -13.83
C PHE A 486 27.26 -14.14 -14.74
N GLU A 487 26.08 -14.33 -14.16
CA GLU A 487 24.82 -14.35 -14.94
C GLU A 487 24.57 -13.00 -15.61
N LYS A 488 24.80 -11.87 -14.91
CA LYS A 488 24.73 -10.53 -15.50
C LYS A 488 25.65 -10.37 -16.70
N LEU A 489 26.87 -10.94 -16.63
CA LEU A 489 27.80 -10.93 -17.75
C LEU A 489 27.27 -11.72 -18.96
N GLN A 490 26.65 -12.89 -18.72
CA GLN A 490 26.06 -13.67 -19.80
C GLN A 490 24.82 -12.98 -20.37
N ILE A 491 23.95 -12.44 -19.51
CA ILE A 491 22.78 -11.67 -19.91
C ILE A 491 23.19 -10.45 -20.73
N ALA A 492 24.22 -9.73 -20.30
CA ALA A 492 24.76 -8.58 -21.05
C ALA A 492 25.18 -8.97 -22.46
N LYS A 493 25.94 -10.09 -22.59
CA LYS A 493 26.47 -10.55 -23.88
C LYS A 493 25.38 -11.09 -24.80
N GLN A 494 24.47 -11.89 -24.26
CA GLN A 494 23.50 -12.65 -25.08
C GLN A 494 22.26 -11.83 -25.43
N TYR A 495 21.83 -10.93 -24.55
CA TYR A 495 20.53 -10.24 -24.69
C TYR A 495 20.66 -8.70 -24.69
N LEU A 496 21.37 -8.10 -23.70
CA LEU A 496 21.32 -6.64 -23.56
C LEU A 496 22.13 -5.93 -24.64
N MET A 497 23.36 -6.38 -24.90
CA MET A 497 24.22 -5.75 -25.90
C MET A 497 23.66 -5.82 -27.33
N PRO A 498 23.22 -7.00 -27.84
CA PRO A 498 22.62 -7.05 -29.16
C PRO A 498 21.43 -6.10 -29.31
N ARG A 499 20.55 -6.04 -28.29
CA ARG A 499 19.38 -5.18 -28.30
C ARG A 499 19.75 -3.69 -28.20
N ALA A 500 20.70 -3.33 -27.33
CA ALA A 500 21.16 -1.94 -27.20
C ALA A 500 21.82 -1.43 -28.47
N MET A 501 22.56 -2.30 -29.20
CA MET A 501 23.13 -2.00 -30.51
C MET A 501 22.03 -1.78 -31.56
N GLU A 502 21.04 -2.67 -31.62
CA GLU A 502 19.88 -2.56 -32.52
C GLU A 502 19.10 -1.29 -32.27
N ASP A 503 18.78 -0.99 -30.99
CA ASP A 503 18.08 0.22 -30.56
C ASP A 503 18.86 1.51 -30.92
N ALA A 504 20.20 1.44 -30.97
CA ALA A 504 21.08 2.55 -31.34
C ALA A 504 21.44 2.61 -32.84
N GLY A 505 20.97 1.65 -33.65
CA GLY A 505 21.26 1.54 -35.08
C GLY A 505 22.73 1.21 -35.40
N ILE A 506 23.45 0.59 -34.46
CA ILE A 506 24.88 0.23 -34.63
C ILE A 506 25.08 -1.27 -34.76
N THR A 507 26.13 -1.66 -35.50
CA THR A 507 26.47 -3.07 -35.74
C THR A 507 27.49 -3.60 -34.72
N LYS A 508 27.57 -4.95 -34.59
CA LYS A 508 28.56 -5.60 -33.72
C LYS A 508 30.02 -5.30 -34.12
N LYS A 509 30.28 -4.80 -35.33
CA LYS A 509 31.65 -4.41 -35.79
C LYS A 509 32.04 -3.02 -35.30
N GLN A 510 31.07 -2.14 -35.06
CA GLN A 510 31.32 -0.73 -34.71
C GLN A 510 31.51 -0.49 -33.22
N LEU A 511 31.04 -1.37 -32.33
CA LEU A 511 31.26 -1.28 -30.89
C LEU A 511 31.78 -2.61 -30.32
N HIS A 512 32.95 -2.52 -29.68
CA HIS A 512 33.58 -3.64 -28.99
C HIS A 512 33.86 -3.27 -27.53
N ILE A 513 33.21 -3.97 -26.58
CA ILE A 513 33.47 -3.81 -25.15
C ILE A 513 34.27 -5.00 -24.65
N SER A 514 35.45 -4.75 -24.06
CA SER A 514 36.28 -5.83 -23.53
C SER A 514 35.57 -6.55 -22.37
N GLN A 515 35.89 -7.82 -22.16
CA GLN A 515 35.27 -8.60 -21.05
C GLN A 515 35.59 -8.00 -19.68
N GLY A 516 36.79 -7.43 -19.50
CA GLY A 516 37.18 -6.74 -18.29
C GLY A 516 36.36 -5.45 -18.08
N ALA A 517 36.14 -4.67 -19.14
CA ALA A 517 35.27 -3.49 -19.07
C ALA A 517 33.84 -3.87 -18.70
N MET A 518 33.29 -4.95 -19.30
CA MET A 518 31.95 -5.43 -18.97
C MET A 518 31.83 -5.85 -17.51
N LYS A 519 32.78 -6.61 -16.98
CA LYS A 519 32.84 -6.97 -15.56
C LYS A 519 32.91 -5.72 -14.68
N LYS A 520 33.74 -4.77 -15.02
CA LYS A 520 33.89 -3.53 -14.24
C LYS A 520 32.64 -2.65 -14.29
N ILE A 521 31.86 -2.68 -15.40
CA ILE A 521 30.55 -2.02 -15.46
C ILE A 521 29.59 -2.69 -14.45
N ILE A 522 29.53 -4.01 -14.45
CA ILE A 522 28.69 -4.78 -13.54
C ILE A 522 29.09 -4.51 -12.09
N ASP A 523 30.39 -4.54 -11.80
CA ASP A 523 30.89 -4.46 -10.43
C ASP A 523 30.98 -3.03 -9.87
N SER A 524 31.17 -2.02 -10.70
CA SER A 524 31.49 -0.66 -10.22
C SER A 524 30.57 0.44 -10.73
N TYR A 525 29.68 0.17 -11.68
CA TYR A 525 28.77 1.16 -12.23
C TYR A 525 27.29 0.78 -12.07
N THR A 526 27.04 -0.41 -11.52
CA THR A 526 25.67 -0.86 -11.21
C THR A 526 25.59 -1.46 -9.80
N MET A 527 24.54 -1.10 -9.05
CA MET A 527 24.23 -1.64 -7.73
C MET A 527 22.75 -2.06 -7.75
N GLU A 528 22.50 -3.28 -8.19
CA GLU A 528 21.14 -3.78 -8.38
C GLU A 528 21.12 -5.31 -8.38
N ALA A 529 20.02 -5.90 -7.95
CA ALA A 529 19.80 -7.34 -8.05
C ALA A 529 19.51 -7.78 -9.49
N GLY A 530 18.86 -6.94 -10.29
CA GLY A 530 18.53 -7.20 -11.69
C GLY A 530 19.59 -6.68 -12.67
N VAL A 531 19.14 -6.33 -13.88
CA VAL A 531 19.98 -5.83 -14.98
C VAL A 531 19.48 -4.53 -15.63
N ARG A 532 18.59 -3.78 -14.94
CA ARG A 532 18.01 -2.54 -15.48
C ARG A 532 19.04 -1.40 -15.54
N GLY A 533 19.85 -1.26 -14.50
CA GLY A 533 20.95 -0.31 -14.45
C GLY A 533 22.03 -0.68 -15.45
N LEU A 534 22.39 -1.97 -15.53
CA LEU A 534 23.33 -2.49 -16.50
C LEU A 534 22.90 -2.16 -17.93
N LYS A 535 21.63 -2.38 -18.28
CA LYS A 535 21.10 -1.96 -19.59
C LYS A 535 21.31 -0.48 -19.83
N LYS A 536 21.03 0.40 -18.86
CA LYS A 536 21.22 1.86 -18.99
C LYS A 536 22.70 2.23 -19.28
N GLN A 537 23.65 1.57 -18.62
CA GLN A 537 25.07 1.82 -18.86
C GLN A 537 25.49 1.36 -20.27
N LEU A 538 24.97 0.21 -20.74
CA LEU A 538 25.22 -0.26 -22.10
C LEU A 538 24.60 0.67 -23.16
N ASP A 539 23.38 1.15 -22.93
CA ASP A 539 22.70 2.12 -23.79
C ASP A 539 23.50 3.45 -23.89
N ILE A 540 24.17 3.88 -22.81
CA ILE A 540 25.05 5.05 -22.83
C ILE A 540 26.26 4.81 -23.74
N LEU A 541 26.91 3.65 -23.62
CA LEU A 541 28.05 3.30 -24.47
C LEU A 541 27.65 3.19 -25.95
N CYS A 542 26.47 2.61 -26.24
CA CYS A 542 25.95 2.55 -27.60
C CYS A 542 25.67 3.95 -28.18
N ARG A 543 25.16 4.88 -27.38
CA ARG A 543 24.96 6.29 -27.80
C ARG A 543 26.26 6.98 -28.09
N HIS A 544 27.28 6.79 -27.25
CA HIS A 544 28.64 7.37 -27.55
C HIS A 544 29.22 6.79 -28.86
N ALA A 545 29.03 5.48 -29.09
CA ALA A 545 29.47 4.87 -30.34
C ALA A 545 28.71 5.47 -31.54
N ALA A 546 27.38 5.60 -31.44
CA ALA A 546 26.57 6.21 -32.49
C ALA A 546 27.00 7.66 -32.78
N THR A 547 27.30 8.46 -31.75
CA THR A 547 27.80 9.83 -31.92
C THR A 547 29.12 9.85 -32.66
N GLU A 548 30.09 9.00 -32.27
CA GLU A 548 31.40 8.95 -32.94
C GLU A 548 31.31 8.47 -34.41
N ILE A 549 30.36 7.56 -34.71
CA ILE A 549 30.11 7.07 -36.08
C ILE A 549 29.54 8.21 -36.95
N VAL A 550 28.54 8.96 -36.43
CA VAL A 550 27.94 10.07 -37.16
C VAL A 550 28.94 11.21 -37.42
N GLU A 551 29.85 11.50 -36.44
CA GLU A 551 30.84 12.56 -36.57
C GLU A 551 32.02 12.19 -37.47
N LYS A 552 32.47 10.91 -37.47
CA LYS A 552 33.72 10.48 -38.07
C LYS A 552 33.54 9.50 -39.24
N GLY A 553 32.34 9.04 -39.54
CA GLY A 553 31.99 8.12 -40.59
C GLY A 553 31.74 6.66 -40.14
N ASP A 554 31.05 5.88 -40.99
CA ASP A 554 30.54 4.53 -40.68
C ASP A 554 31.65 3.48 -40.39
N ASP A 555 32.89 3.70 -40.80
CA ASP A 555 34.00 2.79 -40.56
C ASP A 555 34.62 2.90 -39.17
N GLN A 556 34.10 3.79 -38.31
CA GLN A 556 34.63 3.94 -36.96
C GLN A 556 34.29 2.74 -36.07
N ILE A 557 35.30 2.28 -35.34
CA ILE A 557 35.15 1.19 -34.36
C ILE A 557 35.47 1.76 -32.97
N LEU A 558 34.45 1.82 -32.10
CA LEU A 558 34.68 2.18 -30.71
C LEU A 558 35.09 0.93 -29.92
N SER A 559 36.31 0.89 -29.41
CA SER A 559 36.81 -0.16 -28.52
C SER A 559 36.89 0.34 -27.10
N VAL A 560 36.04 -0.19 -26.20
CA VAL A 560 35.99 0.25 -24.81
C VAL A 560 36.72 -0.75 -23.91
N LYS A 561 37.81 -0.27 -23.28
CA LYS A 561 38.59 -1.01 -22.28
C LYS A 561 38.23 -0.49 -20.87
N GLU A 562 38.71 -1.17 -19.82
CA GLU A 562 38.43 -0.78 -18.43
C GLU A 562 38.85 0.65 -18.08
N ALA A 563 39.98 1.11 -18.66
CA ALA A 563 40.51 2.45 -18.44
C ALA A 563 39.62 3.55 -19.07
N ASP A 564 38.87 3.20 -20.11
CA ASP A 564 38.07 4.16 -20.88
C ASP A 564 36.70 4.42 -20.25
N LEU A 565 36.25 3.57 -19.30
CA LEU A 565 34.92 3.65 -18.69
C LEU A 565 34.68 4.99 -18.04
N GLY A 566 35.66 5.58 -17.37
CA GLY A 566 35.55 6.90 -16.76
C GLY A 566 35.23 8.02 -17.76
N LYS A 567 35.70 7.88 -19.01
CA LYS A 567 35.44 8.84 -20.09
C LYS A 567 33.97 8.80 -20.55
N TYR A 568 33.41 7.61 -20.65
CA TYR A 568 32.07 7.40 -21.22
C TYR A 568 30.95 7.37 -20.17
N LEU A 569 31.22 6.78 -18.98
CA LEU A 569 30.23 6.58 -17.92
C LEU A 569 30.43 7.52 -16.72
N GLY A 570 31.46 8.39 -16.77
CA GLY A 570 31.82 9.26 -15.68
C GLY A 570 32.79 8.63 -14.67
N ASN A 571 33.55 9.49 -13.98
CA ASN A 571 34.56 9.08 -12.98
C ASN A 571 34.01 8.84 -11.57
N LYS A 572 32.77 8.46 -11.46
CA LYS A 572 32.13 8.15 -10.17
C LYS A 572 31.63 6.70 -10.17
N PRO A 573 32.55 5.72 -10.09
CA PRO A 573 32.12 4.35 -9.81
C PRO A 573 31.39 4.32 -8.46
N ILE A 574 30.36 3.53 -8.37
CA ILE A 574 29.65 3.29 -7.11
C ILE A 574 30.66 2.65 -6.16
N PRO A 575 30.94 3.25 -4.97
CA PRO A 575 31.78 2.59 -4.00
C PRO A 575 31.10 1.28 -3.59
N HIS A 576 31.78 0.15 -3.87
CA HIS A 576 31.32 -1.12 -3.31
C HIS A 576 31.78 -1.21 -1.86
N ASP A 577 30.96 -1.85 -1.06
CA ASP A 577 31.31 -2.33 0.26
C ASP A 577 32.59 -3.17 0.13
N ARG A 578 33.66 -2.61 0.63
CA ARG A 578 34.92 -3.34 0.71
C ARG A 578 35.11 -3.78 2.14
N ILE A 579 35.57 -4.98 2.31
CA ILE A 579 36.03 -5.47 3.60
C ILE A 579 36.88 -4.42 4.29
N LEU A 580 36.67 -4.25 5.58
CA LEU A 580 37.50 -3.41 6.43
C LEU A 580 38.98 -3.79 6.29
N LYS A 581 39.86 -2.80 6.30
CA LYS A 581 41.31 -3.07 6.28
C LYS A 581 41.70 -3.92 7.48
N PRO A 582 42.81 -4.72 7.39
CA PRO A 582 43.25 -5.58 8.46
C PRO A 582 43.53 -4.90 9.82
N SER A 583 43.50 -3.57 9.85
CA SER A 583 43.70 -2.77 11.08
C SER A 583 42.44 -2.49 11.88
N THR A 584 41.36 -3.25 11.67
CA THR A 584 40.14 -3.10 12.46
C THR A 584 40.38 -3.34 13.94
N ARG A 585 39.71 -2.52 14.76
CA ARG A 585 39.73 -2.60 16.21
C ARG A 585 38.79 -3.71 16.70
N GLU A 586 38.94 -4.07 17.96
CA GLU A 586 37.96 -4.86 18.68
C GLU A 586 36.56 -4.18 18.65
N GLY A 587 35.50 -4.96 18.72
CA GLY A 587 34.13 -4.44 18.69
C GLY A 587 33.58 -4.10 17.29
N VAL A 588 34.32 -4.48 16.23
CA VAL A 588 33.85 -4.28 14.85
C VAL A 588 33.65 -5.63 14.16
N VAL A 589 32.47 -5.87 13.61
CA VAL A 589 32.09 -7.14 12.96
C VAL A 589 31.31 -6.87 11.66
N THR A 590 31.57 -7.72 10.66
CA THR A 590 30.86 -7.67 9.38
C THR A 590 29.60 -8.52 9.43
N GLY A 591 28.46 -7.91 9.22
CA GLY A 591 27.16 -8.55 9.02
C GLY A 591 26.72 -8.60 7.57
N LEU A 592 25.64 -9.29 7.31
CA LEU A 592 25.02 -9.41 5.99
C LEU A 592 23.58 -8.93 6.05
N ALA A 593 23.23 -7.98 5.19
CA ALA A 593 21.89 -7.45 5.03
C ALA A 593 21.30 -7.86 3.68
N TRP A 594 19.98 -7.88 3.62
CA TRP A 594 19.21 -7.98 2.39
C TRP A 594 18.51 -6.65 2.12
N THR A 595 18.56 -6.19 0.88
CA THR A 595 17.86 -5.00 0.41
C THR A 595 17.14 -5.31 -0.91
N GLN A 596 16.20 -4.47 -1.30
CA GLN A 596 15.55 -4.61 -2.61
C GLN A 596 16.53 -4.51 -3.80
N ALA A 597 17.68 -3.91 -3.58
CA ALA A 597 18.77 -3.83 -4.58
C ALA A 597 19.65 -5.09 -4.62
N GLY A 598 19.46 -6.01 -3.67
CA GLY A 598 20.26 -7.23 -3.50
C GLY A 598 20.82 -7.33 -2.08
N GLY A 599 21.78 -8.22 -1.87
CA GLY A 599 22.50 -8.29 -0.60
C GLY A 599 23.58 -7.21 -0.47
N GLU A 600 23.83 -6.78 0.75
CA GLU A 600 24.90 -5.84 1.15
C GLU A 600 25.65 -6.36 2.38
N ILE A 601 26.91 -5.97 2.52
CA ILE A 601 27.61 -6.12 3.80
C ILE A 601 27.34 -4.89 4.65
N LEU A 602 27.22 -5.08 5.94
CA LEU A 602 27.12 -4.00 6.91
C LEU A 602 28.14 -4.18 8.03
N PHE A 603 28.64 -3.07 8.55
CA PHE A 603 29.55 -3.11 9.68
C PHE A 603 28.77 -2.75 10.95
N ILE A 604 29.01 -3.53 12.00
CA ILE A 604 28.54 -3.21 13.34
C ILE A 604 29.76 -2.82 14.17
N GLU A 605 29.74 -1.58 14.60
CA GLU A 605 30.78 -1.00 15.44
C GLU A 605 30.26 -0.82 16.87
N THR A 606 31.01 -1.25 17.82
CA THR A 606 30.68 -1.11 19.26
C THR A 606 31.79 -0.39 20.02
N SER A 607 31.41 0.48 20.92
CA SER A 607 32.32 1.21 21.79
C SER A 607 31.78 1.26 23.22
N VAL A 608 32.67 1.33 24.18
CA VAL A 608 32.33 1.54 25.58
C VAL A 608 32.93 2.84 26.07
N MET A 609 32.16 3.60 26.85
CA MET A 609 32.59 4.87 27.41
C MET A 609 32.12 5.00 28.86
N PRO A 610 32.70 5.88 29.69
CA PRO A 610 32.16 6.20 31.00
C PRO A 610 30.71 6.69 30.88
N GLY A 611 29.79 6.23 31.73
CA GLY A 611 28.39 6.56 31.65
C GLY A 611 27.57 6.02 32.81
N ASN A 612 26.28 5.77 32.59
CA ASN A 612 25.32 5.32 33.60
C ASN A 612 24.59 4.02 33.20
N GLY A 613 25.24 3.13 32.47
CA GLY A 613 24.66 1.86 32.02
C GLY A 613 23.72 1.97 30.81
N LYS A 614 23.74 3.09 30.09
CA LYS A 614 22.86 3.32 28.94
C LYS A 614 23.36 2.61 27.68
N ILE A 615 22.38 2.21 26.84
CA ILE A 615 22.67 1.77 25.49
C ILE A 615 22.37 2.92 24.55
N ILE A 616 23.35 3.27 23.74
CA ILE A 616 23.20 4.28 22.67
C ILE A 616 23.26 3.53 21.35
N ILE A 617 22.20 3.67 20.54
CA ILE A 617 22.11 3.01 19.24
C ILE A 617 22.00 4.08 18.18
N THR A 618 22.87 4.04 17.16
CA THR A 618 22.90 4.99 16.04
C THR A 618 23.05 4.27 14.69
N GLY A 619 22.59 4.90 13.60
CA GLY A 619 22.65 4.34 12.24
C GLY A 619 21.29 4.16 11.59
N GLN A 620 20.25 4.86 12.05
CA GLN A 620 18.86 4.75 11.58
C GLN A 620 18.32 3.32 11.63
N LEU A 621 18.47 2.67 12.78
CA LEU A 621 17.94 1.34 13.01
C LEU A 621 16.43 1.38 13.31
N GLY A 622 15.66 0.52 12.66
CA GLY A 622 14.28 0.27 12.98
C GLY A 622 14.09 -0.47 14.31
N ASP A 623 12.85 -0.65 14.73
CA ASP A 623 12.54 -1.14 16.06
C ASP A 623 12.93 -2.61 16.26
N VAL A 624 12.78 -3.46 15.21
CA VAL A 624 13.20 -4.88 15.27
C VAL A 624 14.72 -5.00 15.45
N MET A 625 15.50 -4.15 14.80
CA MET A 625 16.97 -4.20 14.95
C MET A 625 17.42 -3.62 16.29
N LYS A 626 16.72 -2.66 16.88
CA LYS A 626 16.93 -2.16 18.25
C LYS A 626 16.66 -3.25 19.27
N GLU A 627 15.54 -3.97 19.13
CA GLU A 627 15.20 -5.12 19.96
C GLU A 627 16.28 -6.21 19.88
N SER A 628 16.77 -6.52 18.67
CA SER A 628 17.91 -7.44 18.49
C SER A 628 19.17 -7.00 19.25
N ALA A 629 19.44 -5.70 19.31
CA ALA A 629 20.58 -5.17 20.07
C ALA A 629 20.38 -5.32 21.59
N GLU A 630 19.16 -5.14 22.09
CA GLU A 630 18.81 -5.34 23.49
C GLU A 630 18.89 -6.83 23.89
N ILE A 631 18.42 -7.74 23.02
CA ILE A 631 18.55 -9.19 23.19
C ILE A 631 20.04 -9.57 23.23
N ALA A 632 20.86 -9.05 22.30
CA ALA A 632 22.29 -9.32 22.25
C ALA A 632 23.01 -8.89 23.54
N LEU A 633 22.67 -7.71 24.08
CA LEU A 633 23.24 -7.24 25.34
C LEU A 633 22.77 -8.05 26.54
N SER A 634 21.48 -8.40 26.58
CA SER A 634 20.93 -9.25 27.64
C SER A 634 21.61 -10.60 27.67
N LEU A 635 21.83 -11.19 26.49
CA LEU A 635 22.53 -12.46 26.32
C LEU A 635 24.01 -12.33 26.70
N LEU A 636 24.69 -11.22 26.38
CA LEU A 636 26.06 -10.94 26.81
C LEU A 636 26.15 -10.92 28.34
N LYS A 637 25.28 -10.16 29.00
CA LYS A 637 25.25 -10.04 30.45
C LYS A 637 25.04 -11.42 31.12
N SER A 638 24.11 -12.22 30.59
CA SER A 638 23.82 -13.58 31.10
C SER A 638 24.96 -14.58 30.85
N SER A 639 25.66 -14.45 29.72
CA SER A 639 26.77 -15.35 29.35
C SER A 639 28.02 -15.17 30.22
N PHE A 640 28.23 -13.99 30.81
CA PHE A 640 29.43 -13.64 31.58
C PHE A 640 29.13 -13.34 33.05
N LEU A 641 28.04 -13.84 33.61
CA LEU A 641 27.64 -13.64 35.01
C LEU A 641 28.76 -13.94 36.04
N ASN A 642 29.61 -14.91 35.77
CA ASN A 642 30.74 -15.28 36.65
C ASN A 642 31.96 -14.34 36.57
N LYS A 643 32.02 -13.41 35.63
CA LYS A 643 33.14 -12.49 35.40
C LYS A 643 32.88 -11.05 35.84
N LYS A 644 31.80 -10.78 36.58
CA LYS A 644 31.41 -9.43 37.06
C LYS A 644 31.52 -8.37 35.93
N LEU A 645 30.88 -8.63 34.80
CA LEU A 645 30.68 -7.61 33.80
C LEU A 645 29.72 -6.56 34.37
N ASP A 646 30.28 -5.52 34.96
CA ASP A 646 29.52 -4.41 35.46
C ASP A 646 29.55 -3.25 34.43
N PHE A 647 28.39 -2.89 33.96
CA PHE A 647 28.20 -1.77 33.06
C PHE A 647 27.48 -0.60 33.74
N SER A 648 27.34 -0.60 35.05
CA SER A 648 26.63 0.45 35.81
C SER A 648 27.26 1.83 35.64
N ASP A 649 28.59 1.87 35.45
CA ASP A 649 29.39 3.08 35.24
C ASP A 649 29.83 3.29 33.78
N LYS A 650 29.25 2.52 32.83
CA LYS A 650 29.68 2.51 31.43
C LYS A 650 28.48 2.48 30.48
N ASP A 651 28.48 3.39 29.55
CA ASP A 651 27.56 3.36 28.42
C ASP A 651 28.15 2.55 27.26
N ILE A 652 27.31 1.80 26.59
CA ILE A 652 27.65 1.04 25.38
C ILE A 652 27.02 1.75 24.19
N HIS A 653 27.86 2.08 23.22
CA HIS A 653 27.40 2.65 21.95
C HIS A 653 27.53 1.62 20.84
N ILE A 654 26.41 1.32 20.19
CA ILE A 654 26.32 0.48 18.99
C ILE A 654 26.05 1.39 17.83
N HIS A 655 26.93 1.38 16.83
CA HIS A 655 26.82 2.16 15.62
C HIS A 655 26.80 1.25 14.39
N VAL A 656 25.85 1.49 13.50
CA VAL A 656 25.82 0.86 12.17
C VAL A 656 25.99 1.96 11.15
N PRO A 657 27.18 2.11 10.52
CA PRO A 657 27.48 3.13 9.52
C PRO A 657 26.45 3.18 8.39
N GLU A 658 26.50 4.23 7.54
CA GLU A 658 25.56 4.51 6.46
C GLU A 658 24.16 4.94 6.94
N GLY A 659 24.12 6.00 7.77
CA GLY A 659 22.89 6.56 8.33
C GLY A 659 21.91 7.15 7.32
N ALA A 660 22.22 7.17 6.02
CA ALA A 660 21.30 7.61 4.98
C ALA A 660 20.27 6.54 4.58
N VAL A 661 20.50 5.26 4.96
CA VAL A 661 19.63 4.14 4.62
C VAL A 661 19.03 3.56 5.90
N PRO A 662 17.71 3.57 6.08
CA PRO A 662 17.07 2.89 7.20
C PRO A 662 17.35 1.38 7.17
N LYS A 663 17.68 0.82 8.33
CA LYS A 663 18.01 -0.60 8.49
C LYS A 663 17.11 -1.21 9.53
N ASP A 664 16.41 -2.29 9.18
CA ASP A 664 15.57 -3.03 10.11
C ASP A 664 15.61 -4.53 9.83
N GLY A 665 15.53 -5.33 10.89
CA GLY A 665 15.45 -6.79 10.79
C GLY A 665 16.21 -7.53 11.89
N PRO A 666 15.77 -8.74 12.24
CA PRO A 666 16.35 -9.52 13.34
C PRO A 666 17.66 -10.21 12.96
N SER A 667 17.98 -10.33 11.67
CA SER A 667 19.11 -11.13 11.14
C SER A 667 20.52 -10.63 11.50
N ALA A 668 20.62 -9.44 12.12
CA ALA A 668 21.86 -8.88 12.62
C ALA A 668 22.21 -9.35 14.06
N GLY A 669 21.36 -10.12 14.72
CA GLY A 669 21.50 -10.53 16.11
C GLY A 669 22.83 -11.17 16.43
N VAL A 670 23.25 -12.17 15.63
CA VAL A 670 24.56 -12.84 15.82
C VAL A 670 25.72 -11.85 15.65
N THR A 671 25.62 -10.91 14.74
CA THR A 671 26.67 -9.91 14.47
C THR A 671 26.78 -8.91 15.62
N LEU A 672 25.63 -8.43 16.14
CA LEU A 672 25.54 -7.54 17.30
C LEU A 672 26.13 -8.22 18.53
N PHE A 673 25.77 -9.48 18.80
CA PHE A 673 26.30 -10.24 19.92
C PHE A 673 27.80 -10.44 19.80
N THR A 674 28.29 -10.84 18.63
CA THR A 674 29.71 -11.06 18.39
C THR A 674 30.53 -9.76 18.53
N ALA A 675 29.99 -8.61 18.07
CA ALA A 675 30.63 -7.31 18.25
C ALA A 675 30.77 -6.93 19.74
N LEU A 676 29.72 -7.15 20.50
CA LEU A 676 29.74 -6.92 21.95
C LEU A 676 30.73 -7.87 22.68
N VAL A 677 30.77 -9.16 22.32
CA VAL A 677 31.74 -10.12 22.88
C VAL A 677 33.17 -9.73 22.48
N SER A 678 33.39 -9.33 21.23
CA SER A 678 34.67 -8.83 20.74
C SER A 678 35.16 -7.63 21.56
N LEU A 679 34.29 -6.64 21.80
CA LEU A 679 34.55 -5.46 22.61
C LEU A 679 34.96 -5.83 24.05
N VAL A 680 34.19 -6.69 24.70
CA VAL A 680 34.39 -7.04 26.10
C VAL A 680 35.63 -7.92 26.31
N THR A 681 35.94 -8.78 25.33
CA THR A 681 37.10 -9.70 25.42
C THR A 681 38.37 -9.09 24.85
N GLY A 682 38.31 -7.93 24.14
CA GLY A 682 39.45 -7.32 23.47
C GLY A 682 39.98 -8.16 22.31
N LYS A 683 39.23 -9.17 21.84
CA LYS A 683 39.62 -10.00 20.70
C LYS A 683 39.01 -9.46 19.42
N ARG A 684 39.80 -9.40 18.36
CA ARG A 684 39.40 -8.92 17.03
C ARG A 684 38.79 -10.06 16.22
N VAL A 685 37.77 -9.71 15.44
CA VAL A 685 37.17 -10.59 14.43
C VAL A 685 37.93 -10.46 13.14
N ASP A 686 38.11 -11.53 12.37
CA ASP A 686 38.70 -11.49 11.04
C ASP A 686 37.84 -10.63 10.10
N PRO A 687 38.37 -9.61 9.44
CA PRO A 687 37.65 -8.81 8.46
C PRO A 687 37.03 -9.61 7.29
N HIS A 688 37.63 -10.81 7.00
CA HIS A 688 37.14 -11.70 5.96
C HIS A 688 36.05 -12.69 6.43
N LEU A 689 35.65 -12.59 7.71
CA LEU A 689 34.54 -13.31 8.28
C LEU A 689 33.29 -12.41 8.28
N ALA A 690 32.21 -12.91 7.73
CA ALA A 690 30.87 -12.30 7.86
C ALA A 690 29.91 -13.27 8.51
N MET A 691 28.82 -12.76 9.03
CA MET A 691 27.80 -13.61 9.67
C MET A 691 26.40 -13.02 9.52
N THR A 692 25.42 -13.89 9.61
CA THR A 692 24.00 -13.52 9.64
C THR A 692 23.24 -14.55 10.48
N GLY A 693 22.24 -14.10 11.22
CA GLY A 693 21.44 -14.96 12.08
C GLY A 693 20.65 -14.13 13.07
N GLU A 694 19.44 -14.52 13.35
CA GLU A 694 18.67 -14.04 14.48
C GLU A 694 19.08 -14.80 15.74
N ILE A 695 18.98 -14.18 16.90
CA ILE A 695 19.34 -14.81 18.18
C ILE A 695 18.18 -14.81 19.15
N SER A 696 18.03 -15.91 19.89
CA SER A 696 17.09 -15.99 21.00
C SER A 696 17.79 -15.66 22.34
N LEU A 697 17.00 -15.31 23.37
CA LEU A 697 17.51 -15.12 24.72
C LEU A 697 18.15 -16.40 25.34
N ARG A 698 17.94 -17.56 24.72
CA ARG A 698 18.57 -18.83 25.11
C ARG A 698 19.87 -19.10 24.37
N GLY A 699 20.29 -18.18 23.47
CA GLY A 699 21.51 -18.32 22.70
C GLY A 699 21.42 -19.25 21.50
N GLN A 700 20.20 -19.58 21.04
CA GLN A 700 20.00 -20.30 19.78
C GLN A 700 20.08 -19.32 18.62
N VAL A 701 20.64 -19.77 17.51
CA VAL A 701 20.70 -19.05 16.26
C VAL A 701 19.52 -19.49 15.39
N LEU A 702 18.62 -18.55 15.09
CA LEU A 702 17.39 -18.80 14.36
C LEU A 702 17.56 -18.49 12.86
N PRO A 703 16.77 -19.15 12.00
CA PRO A 703 16.85 -18.99 10.54
C PRO A 703 16.46 -17.58 10.09
N ILE A 704 17.01 -17.19 8.95
CA ILE A 704 16.82 -15.84 8.35
C ILE A 704 16.38 -15.95 6.89
N GLY A 705 15.83 -14.86 6.35
CA GLY A 705 15.51 -14.73 4.94
C GLY A 705 16.64 -14.12 4.10
N GLY A 706 16.56 -14.32 2.79
CA GLY A 706 17.46 -13.69 1.81
C GLY A 706 18.90 -14.22 1.84
N LEU A 707 19.09 -15.50 2.20
CA LEU A 707 20.42 -16.09 2.26
C LEU A 707 21.18 -16.05 0.94
N PRO A 708 20.58 -16.34 -0.25
CA PRO A 708 21.28 -16.28 -1.52
C PRO A 708 21.89 -14.90 -1.79
N GLU A 709 21.12 -13.83 -1.61
CA GLU A 709 21.53 -12.45 -1.84
C GLU A 709 22.63 -12.04 -0.85
N LYS A 710 22.52 -12.46 0.41
CA LYS A 710 23.53 -12.20 1.44
C LYS A 710 24.87 -12.85 1.12
N LEU A 711 24.86 -14.11 0.67
CA LEU A 711 26.09 -14.82 0.28
C LEU A 711 26.72 -14.23 -1.00
N MET A 712 25.91 -13.79 -1.97
CA MET A 712 26.40 -13.07 -3.14
C MET A 712 27.05 -11.75 -2.75
N ALA A 713 26.51 -11.01 -1.80
CA ALA A 713 27.14 -9.80 -1.26
C ALA A 713 28.45 -10.09 -0.57
N ALA A 714 28.49 -11.11 0.27
CA ALA A 714 29.71 -11.55 0.94
C ALA A 714 30.83 -11.89 -0.06
N GLN A 715 30.50 -12.66 -1.12
CA GLN A 715 31.45 -12.98 -2.20
C GLN A 715 31.96 -11.72 -2.90
N ARG A 716 31.05 -10.82 -3.30
CA ARG A 716 31.38 -9.57 -3.99
C ARG A 716 32.29 -8.66 -3.15
N ALA A 717 32.01 -8.60 -1.84
CA ALA A 717 32.84 -7.83 -0.91
C ALA A 717 34.23 -8.44 -0.64
N GLY A 718 34.45 -9.71 -1.01
CA GLY A 718 35.71 -10.44 -0.80
C GLY A 718 35.79 -11.15 0.57
N VAL A 719 34.65 -11.41 1.22
CA VAL A 719 34.57 -12.29 2.39
C VAL A 719 35.03 -13.69 2.00
N ARG A 720 35.65 -14.40 2.91
CA ARG A 720 36.14 -15.79 2.72
C ARG A 720 35.35 -16.80 3.51
N LYS A 721 34.90 -16.43 4.71
CA LYS A 721 34.15 -17.30 5.63
C LYS A 721 32.85 -16.65 6.03
N VAL A 722 31.76 -17.41 5.99
CA VAL A 722 30.42 -16.94 6.38
C VAL A 722 29.80 -17.89 7.37
N LEU A 723 29.34 -17.34 8.51
CA LEU A 723 28.54 -18.10 9.48
C LEU A 723 27.07 -17.91 9.16
N ILE A 724 26.34 -19.01 9.03
CA ILE A 724 24.91 -19.04 8.74
C ILE A 724 24.16 -19.87 9.75
N PRO A 725 22.86 -19.62 10.00
CA PRO A 725 22.06 -20.52 10.83
C PRO A 725 21.99 -21.92 10.22
N LYS A 726 22.05 -22.94 11.05
CA LYS A 726 22.01 -24.35 10.66
C LYS A 726 20.74 -24.68 9.87
N ASP A 727 19.60 -24.10 10.25
CA ASP A 727 18.32 -24.33 9.57
C ASP A 727 18.27 -23.74 8.16
N ASN A 728 19.15 -22.78 7.83
CA ASN A 728 19.30 -22.23 6.48
C ASN A 728 20.21 -23.05 5.55
N VAL A 729 20.76 -24.19 5.99
CA VAL A 729 21.56 -25.07 5.11
C VAL A 729 20.76 -25.52 3.89
N ARG A 730 19.46 -25.75 4.04
CA ARG A 730 18.55 -26.10 2.93
C ARG A 730 18.47 -25.00 1.87
N ASP A 731 18.61 -23.73 2.27
CA ASP A 731 18.51 -22.59 1.35
C ASP A 731 19.77 -22.45 0.47
N LEU A 732 20.85 -23.19 0.77
CA LEU A 732 22.04 -23.26 -0.06
C LEU A 732 21.77 -23.89 -1.43
N GLU A 733 20.70 -24.66 -1.57
CA GLU A 733 20.27 -25.18 -2.88
C GLU A 733 19.88 -24.06 -3.85
N ASP A 734 19.48 -22.90 -3.33
CA ASP A 734 19.11 -21.72 -4.12
C ASP A 734 20.30 -20.81 -4.41
N VAL A 735 21.45 -21.08 -3.82
CA VAL A 735 22.68 -20.30 -4.00
C VAL A 735 23.46 -20.86 -5.20
N PRO A 736 23.88 -20.01 -6.15
CA PRO A 736 24.69 -20.44 -7.28
C PRO A 736 25.97 -21.16 -6.84
N LYS A 737 26.34 -22.21 -7.56
CA LYS A 737 27.53 -23.03 -7.22
C LYS A 737 28.83 -22.24 -7.22
N GLU A 738 28.93 -21.21 -8.04
CA GLU A 738 30.08 -20.29 -8.10
C GLU A 738 30.25 -19.51 -6.80
N VAL A 739 29.15 -19.20 -6.11
CA VAL A 739 29.17 -18.51 -4.82
C VAL A 739 29.55 -19.48 -3.72
N THR A 740 28.86 -20.65 -3.64
CA THR A 740 29.11 -21.64 -2.59
C THR A 740 30.51 -22.23 -2.67
N SER A 741 31.09 -22.38 -3.86
CA SER A 741 32.46 -22.87 -4.04
C SER A 741 33.54 -21.86 -3.68
N SER A 742 33.23 -20.58 -3.63
CA SER A 742 34.17 -19.50 -3.33
C SER A 742 34.17 -19.07 -1.86
N LEU A 743 33.21 -19.51 -1.06
CA LEU A 743 33.03 -19.16 0.34
C LEU A 743 33.15 -20.40 1.24
N GLU A 744 33.85 -20.28 2.35
CA GLU A 744 33.75 -21.24 3.46
C GLU A 744 32.47 -20.95 4.25
N ILE A 745 31.43 -21.77 4.04
CA ILE A 745 30.14 -21.60 4.68
C ILE A 745 30.06 -22.53 5.90
N VAL A 746 29.93 -21.96 7.09
CA VAL A 746 29.90 -22.70 8.36
C VAL A 746 28.50 -22.57 8.99
N PRO A 747 27.74 -23.66 9.08
CA PRO A 747 26.47 -23.69 9.80
C PRO A 747 26.71 -23.61 11.33
N VAL A 748 25.94 -22.77 12.00
CA VAL A 748 25.99 -22.57 13.48
C VAL A 748 24.59 -22.73 14.07
N ASP A 749 24.50 -23.36 15.23
CA ASP A 749 23.26 -23.66 15.95
C ASP A 749 23.10 -22.75 17.18
N THR A 750 24.21 -22.36 17.79
CA THR A 750 24.24 -21.56 19.02
C THR A 750 25.20 -20.36 18.90
N VAL A 751 24.95 -19.33 19.70
CA VAL A 751 25.91 -18.22 19.84
C VAL A 751 27.27 -18.69 20.35
N GLY A 752 27.33 -19.83 21.06
CA GLY A 752 28.58 -20.47 21.47
C GLY A 752 29.42 -20.91 20.27
N ASP A 753 28.79 -21.52 19.27
CA ASP A 753 29.42 -21.91 18.00
C ASP A 753 29.94 -20.69 17.25
N VAL A 754 29.08 -19.63 17.15
CA VAL A 754 29.44 -18.37 16.51
C VAL A 754 30.71 -17.76 17.15
N ILE A 755 30.73 -17.65 18.47
CA ILE A 755 31.87 -17.04 19.19
C ILE A 755 33.12 -17.92 19.11
N HIS A 756 32.96 -19.24 19.11
CA HIS A 756 34.08 -20.17 18.89
C HIS A 756 34.70 -19.96 17.51
N GLU A 757 33.86 -19.90 16.46
CA GLU A 757 34.32 -19.72 15.06
C GLU A 757 34.90 -18.32 14.80
N ALA A 758 34.33 -17.28 15.44
CA ALA A 758 34.72 -15.90 15.21
C ALA A 758 35.90 -15.44 16.06
N LEU A 759 36.02 -15.89 17.30
CA LEU A 759 36.97 -15.37 18.29
C LEU A 759 37.85 -16.43 18.93
N GLY A 760 37.57 -17.72 18.68
CA GLY A 760 38.26 -18.84 19.34
C GLY A 760 38.02 -18.90 20.86
N ILE A 761 36.81 -18.49 21.28
CA ILE A 761 36.41 -18.47 22.70
C ILE A 761 35.29 -19.49 22.93
N SER A 762 35.39 -20.28 24.00
CA SER A 762 34.27 -21.07 24.47
C SER A 762 33.45 -20.27 25.49
N LEU A 763 32.18 -20.04 25.18
CA LEU A 763 31.25 -19.39 26.12
C LEU A 763 30.85 -20.38 27.23
N PRO A 764 30.72 -19.94 28.49
CA PRO A 764 30.11 -20.74 29.54
C PRO A 764 28.68 -21.16 29.15
N ARG A 765 28.25 -22.35 29.63
CA ARG A 765 26.85 -22.77 29.37
C ARG A 765 25.87 -21.80 29.98
N LEU A 766 24.95 -21.32 29.17
CA LEU A 766 23.91 -20.32 29.49
C LEU A 766 22.86 -20.77 30.52
N ASN A 767 22.84 -22.07 30.90
CA ASN A 767 21.77 -22.67 31.72
C ASN A 767 22.32 -23.10 33.11
N ARG A 768 22.88 -22.17 33.88
CA ARG A 768 22.96 -22.41 35.34
C ARG A 768 21.78 -21.68 35.98
N PRO A 769 20.95 -22.39 36.80
CA PRO A 769 19.92 -21.73 37.57
C PRO A 769 20.59 -20.71 38.51
N LEU A 770 20.12 -19.44 38.47
CA LEU A 770 20.58 -18.38 39.40
C LEU A 770 20.22 -18.69 40.85
N PHE A 771 19.19 -19.50 41.04
CA PHE A 771 18.73 -19.95 42.34
C PHE A 771 18.82 -21.46 42.35
N ASP A 772 19.63 -21.98 43.25
CA ASP A 772 19.77 -23.42 43.46
C ASP A 772 18.57 -23.90 44.32
N ILE A 773 17.40 -24.03 43.66
CA ILE A 773 16.16 -24.54 44.29
C ILE A 773 16.39 -25.93 44.89
N ALA A 774 17.39 -26.67 44.41
CA ALA A 774 17.80 -27.95 45.00
C ALA A 774 18.37 -27.81 46.41
N ASP A 775 18.99 -26.69 46.79
CA ASP A 775 19.54 -26.44 48.13
C ASP A 775 18.47 -26.07 49.18
N GLU A 776 17.40 -25.39 48.79
CA GLU A 776 16.29 -25.08 49.70
C GLU A 776 15.43 -26.31 50.02
N THR A 777 15.20 -27.21 49.05
CA THR A 777 14.51 -28.49 49.29
C THR A 777 15.38 -29.48 50.06
N ALA A 778 16.72 -29.40 49.95
CA ALA A 778 17.62 -30.19 50.76
C ALA A 778 17.72 -29.63 52.17
N LYS A 779 17.78 -28.34 52.38
CA LYS A 779 17.76 -27.68 53.70
C LYS A 779 16.45 -27.88 54.42
N SER A 780 15.31 -27.76 53.74
CA SER A 780 14.00 -28.04 54.33
C SER A 780 13.82 -29.52 54.72
N ARG A 781 14.37 -30.46 53.95
CA ARG A 781 14.38 -31.88 54.30
C ARG A 781 15.34 -32.23 55.44
N THR A 782 16.44 -31.48 55.59
CA THR A 782 17.35 -31.63 56.70
C THR A 782 16.75 -31.02 57.97
N GLU A 783 16.13 -29.88 57.90
CA GLU A 783 15.42 -29.25 59.01
C GLU A 783 14.16 -30.04 59.43
N GLU A 784 13.45 -30.68 58.50
CA GLU A 784 12.34 -31.58 58.80
C GLU A 784 12.83 -32.89 59.50
N LYS A 785 13.93 -33.46 59.02
CA LYS A 785 14.57 -34.62 59.68
C LYS A 785 15.16 -34.27 61.04
N GLU A 786 15.73 -33.10 61.25
CA GLU A 786 16.18 -32.66 62.61
C GLU A 786 14.98 -32.32 63.51
N ARG A 787 13.87 -31.84 62.99
CA ARG A 787 12.61 -31.69 63.74
C ARG A 787 11.92 -32.99 64.08
N GLU A 788 11.96 -33.98 63.20
CA GLU A 788 11.47 -35.35 63.53
C GLU A 788 12.37 -36.02 64.52
N SER A 789 13.71 -35.95 64.44
CA SER A 789 14.64 -36.52 65.40
C SER A 789 14.62 -35.82 66.76
N SER A 790 14.20 -34.53 66.80
CA SER A 790 14.01 -33.82 68.08
C SER A 790 12.62 -34.08 68.70
N LYS A 791 11.63 -34.53 67.92
CA LYS A 791 10.34 -34.97 68.46
C LYS A 791 10.38 -36.38 69.07
N ASP A 792 11.16 -37.30 68.47
CA ASP A 792 11.36 -38.65 69.03
C ASP A 792 12.16 -38.67 70.36
N SER A 793 12.91 -37.61 70.64
CA SER A 793 13.67 -37.43 71.90
C SER A 793 12.84 -36.76 73.00
N THR A 794 11.67 -36.25 72.75
CA THR A 794 10.75 -35.58 73.69
C THR A 794 9.50 -36.37 74.06
N GLU A 795 9.15 -37.43 73.31
CA GLU A 795 8.00 -38.28 73.62
C GLU A 795 8.29 -39.42 74.64
N ASN A 796 9.54 -39.52 75.16
CA ASN A 796 9.87 -40.51 76.21
C ASN A 796 9.84 -39.95 77.63
N LEU A 797 9.34 -38.71 77.87
CA LEU A 797 9.17 -38.18 79.25
C LEU A 797 7.88 -37.36 79.32
N SER A 798 6.74 -38.03 79.42
CA SER A 798 5.58 -37.70 80.28
C SER A 798 4.33 -38.39 79.76
N GLY A 799 4.12 -39.65 80.39
CA GLY A 799 2.78 -40.13 80.44
C GLY A 799 2.02 -39.41 81.52
N LYS A 800 0.74 -39.26 81.28
CA LYS A 800 -0.44 -39.18 82.20
C LYS A 800 -1.24 -37.89 82.01
N LYS A 801 -2.54 -38.26 81.84
CA LYS A 801 -3.76 -37.49 82.11
C LYS A 801 -4.29 -36.57 80.91
N ALA A 802 -5.28 -36.97 80.40
CA ALA A 802 -6.73 -37.12 80.67
C ALA A 802 -7.52 -36.09 79.89
N SER A 803 -8.33 -36.57 78.94
CA SER A 803 -9.78 -36.45 78.79
C SER A 803 -10.40 -35.08 78.56
N VAL A 804 -11.29 -35.14 77.60
CA VAL A 804 -12.68 -34.55 77.59
C VAL A 804 -12.98 -33.42 76.58
N GLN A 805 -13.85 -33.84 75.66
CA GLN A 805 -14.95 -33.05 75.04
C GLN A 805 -14.58 -31.92 74.00
N GLU A 806 -15.01 -32.12 72.82
CA GLU A 806 -16.30 -32.04 72.11
C GLU A 806 -16.63 -30.71 71.47
N THR A 807 -17.06 -30.86 70.26
CA THR A 807 -17.97 -30.03 69.45
C THR A 807 -17.37 -28.74 68.82
N GLY A 808 -17.50 -28.54 67.60
CA GLY A 808 -18.50 -28.63 66.61
C GLY A 808 -18.42 -27.54 65.58
N LYS A 809 -18.83 -27.91 64.37
CA LYS A 809 -19.43 -27.14 63.30
C LYS A 809 -18.55 -26.31 62.32
N LYS A 810 -18.47 -26.81 61.13
CA LYS A 810 -19.15 -26.40 59.88
C LYS A 810 -18.67 -25.12 59.17
N ALA A 811 -18.22 -25.43 57.96
CA ALA A 811 -18.68 -24.85 56.69
C ALA A 811 -18.09 -23.54 56.18
N GLY A 812 -17.65 -23.60 54.94
CA GLY A 812 -17.61 -22.44 54.06
C GLY A 812 -16.69 -22.60 52.88
N LYS A 813 -17.17 -23.25 51.83
CA LYS A 813 -16.64 -23.11 50.44
C LYS A 813 -16.65 -21.69 50.03
N LYS A 814 -15.63 -21.24 49.26
CA LYS A 814 -15.89 -20.55 48.00
C LYS A 814 -14.64 -20.50 47.12
N THR A 815 -14.75 -21.07 45.99
CA THR A 815 -14.08 -20.84 44.70
C THR A 815 -14.07 -19.39 44.29
N TRP A 816 -13.02 -18.99 43.62
CA TRP A 816 -13.04 -18.11 42.44
C TRP A 816 -11.74 -18.35 41.66
N ARG A 817 -11.90 -18.48 40.48
CA ARG A 817 -11.55 -18.46 39.05
C ARG A 817 -10.19 -17.89 38.80
#